data_bc72b9b595b0f1beda3aa8a30255ca38
#
_entry.id   bc72b9b595b0f1beda3aa8a30255ca38
#
_cell.length_a   1.000
_cell.length_b   1.000
_cell.length_c   1.000
_cell.angle_alpha   90.00
_cell.angle_beta   90.00
_cell.angle_gamma   90.00
#
_symmetry.space_group_name_H-M   'P 1'
#
loop_
_entity.id
_entity.type
_entity.pdbx_description
1 polymer ?
#
loop_
_entity_poly.entity_id
_entity_poly.type
_entity_poly.pdbx_seq_one_letter_code
_entity_poly.pdbx_strand_id
1 'polypeptide(L)'
;IERLIEETYRSNAGLVGPKLVEWDDPTILQSVGLNVDRIGEVEPLIGENEKDQEQHDSVRDVFALSSACLLIRSDLFRELGGFNRQIDFFGEELDLCWRAHLSGARVLIVPAAKARHRNGIDSRADDLERTSAQARNRVRTVVSLSGRLQLPFVMLQMLVASVVQVAAGIFGGGFTAAFASLRASLAVIIDLPYIIRRRSEVRPLRLVAASEIHDLQVSGSARFSSFVRRRSRRIQQASLAQKDRKDAVKHQRFVTNVFIAIIAFVLLGSRSFVLHGVSRIGEFLPMRAASESPRALVTSFVSGWTQGGFGSAGSNSSGYVLMALAGAISFGRTGALQTALIIGSVFVGAFGMWKVPAGYFSLRARAIGMAMYVAVPLPYVALSKGRLSDLLVYAALPWVLRLFVRAESGLRGAKQTQLLATAVLFAAVVFAFVPTFLAIVVWVAIAWIIGGFIAQANVRQAVAVGRVVVALVVGALVLNAPWVSQFANSQWLDHFVGDQAASIQRVGLTQLARFDGGLLRFGFIALGLYIPVFVSVVVTRSNTFIWATRSLSLVVLTGMLIVAIDANVVNIAAPSFGQLSAIVACGLALGAGALASFVFDDELTMAYRWWKPVVTCAVIASFVGALPAVSMAVGGSWNQSKTAIA
;
A
#
# COMPACT_ATOMS: atom_id res chain seq x y z
N ILE A 1 1.16 -3.54 -50.65
CA ILE A 1 2.30 -4.48 -50.74
C ILE A 1 3.49 -3.79 -51.38
N GLU A 2 3.34 -3.12 -52.53
CA GLU A 2 4.41 -2.45 -53.26
C GLU A 2 5.27 -1.54 -52.37
N ARG A 3 4.65 -0.66 -51.56
CA ARG A 3 5.32 0.21 -50.61
C ARG A 3 6.16 -0.56 -49.55
N LEU A 4 5.70 -1.73 -49.14
CA LEU A 4 6.46 -2.58 -48.21
C LEU A 4 7.69 -3.18 -48.88
N ILE A 5 7.56 -3.63 -50.12
CA ILE A 5 8.68 -4.17 -50.92
C ILE A 5 9.71 -3.07 -51.17
N GLU A 6 9.27 -1.91 -51.64
CA GLU A 6 10.14 -0.76 -51.88
C GLU A 6 10.97 -0.41 -50.65
N GLU A 7 10.33 -0.30 -49.48
CA GLU A 7 11.05 0.03 -48.25
C GLU A 7 11.99 -1.09 -47.79
N THR A 8 11.61 -2.36 -47.98
CA THR A 8 12.48 -3.50 -47.67
C THR A 8 13.81 -3.40 -48.41
N TYR A 9 13.77 -3.05 -49.71
CA TYR A 9 14.98 -2.87 -50.50
C TYR A 9 15.73 -1.58 -50.13
N ARG A 10 15.03 -0.49 -49.90
CA ARG A 10 15.63 0.81 -49.58
C ARG A 10 16.38 0.80 -48.25
N SER A 11 15.81 0.16 -47.22
CA SER A 11 16.36 0.17 -45.87
C SER A 11 17.12 -1.13 -45.51
N ASN A 12 17.20 -2.09 -46.43
CA ASN A 12 17.71 -3.43 -46.19
C ASN A 12 17.07 -4.09 -44.94
N ALA A 13 15.77 -3.89 -44.77
CA ALA A 13 15.03 -4.45 -43.64
C ALA A 13 14.76 -5.93 -43.80
N GLY A 14 14.80 -6.69 -42.70
CA GLY A 14 14.40 -8.10 -42.69
C GLY A 14 12.90 -8.32 -42.62
N LEU A 15 12.24 -7.49 -41.82
CA LEU A 15 10.78 -7.49 -41.64
C LEU A 15 10.22 -6.07 -41.76
N VAL A 16 9.11 -5.93 -42.43
CA VAL A 16 8.38 -4.66 -42.54
C VAL A 16 6.88 -4.88 -42.35
N GLY A 17 6.20 -3.91 -41.73
CA GLY A 17 4.76 -3.95 -41.53
C GLY A 17 4.08 -2.64 -41.90
N PRO A 18 2.81 -2.65 -42.35
CA PRO A 18 2.06 -1.46 -42.66
C PRO A 18 1.47 -0.81 -41.40
N LYS A 19 1.04 0.44 -41.51
CA LYS A 19 0.11 1.08 -40.59
C LYS A 19 -1.23 0.33 -40.67
N LEU A 20 -1.67 -0.28 -39.56
CA LEU A 20 -2.97 -0.95 -39.50
C LEU A 20 -4.02 0.03 -38.98
N VAL A 21 -5.15 0.09 -39.68
CA VAL A 21 -6.32 0.87 -39.32
C VAL A 21 -7.54 -0.02 -39.15
N GLU A 22 -8.54 0.45 -38.41
CA GLU A 22 -9.77 -0.30 -38.22
C GLU A 22 -10.51 -0.54 -39.54
N TRP A 23 -11.22 -1.65 -39.60
CA TRP A 23 -11.96 -2.04 -40.80
C TRP A 23 -13.12 -1.12 -41.10
N ASP A 24 -13.90 -0.80 -40.07
CA ASP A 24 -15.13 -0.03 -40.18
C ASP A 24 -14.87 1.50 -40.20
N ASP A 25 -13.84 1.98 -39.47
CA ASP A 25 -13.41 3.38 -39.46
C ASP A 25 -11.90 3.49 -39.72
N PRO A 26 -11.48 3.72 -40.98
CA PRO A 26 -10.07 3.86 -41.36
C PRO A 26 -9.34 5.06 -40.73
N THR A 27 -10.07 5.96 -40.09
CA THR A 27 -9.47 7.09 -39.35
C THR A 27 -8.94 6.67 -37.97
N ILE A 28 -9.27 5.48 -37.50
CA ILE A 28 -8.82 4.95 -36.21
C ILE A 28 -7.64 4.01 -36.44
N LEU A 29 -6.53 4.29 -35.73
CA LEU A 29 -5.32 3.45 -35.75
C LEU A 29 -5.54 2.18 -34.93
N GLN A 30 -5.10 1.05 -35.48
CA GLN A 30 -5.11 -0.24 -34.81
C GLN A 30 -3.70 -0.68 -34.40
N SER A 31 -2.68 -0.48 -35.27
CA SER A 31 -1.28 -0.74 -34.92
C SER A 31 -0.34 0.06 -35.81
N VAL A 32 0.72 0.59 -35.20
CA VAL A 32 1.86 1.23 -35.86
C VAL A 32 3.19 0.62 -35.38
N GLY A 33 3.18 -0.69 -35.12
CA GLY A 33 4.26 -1.42 -34.48
C GLY A 33 4.02 -1.60 -32.99
N LEU A 34 4.81 -2.47 -32.38
CA LEU A 34 4.71 -2.90 -31.00
C LEU A 34 6.05 -2.72 -30.28
N ASN A 35 6.00 -2.14 -29.09
CA ASN A 35 7.11 -2.16 -28.16
C ASN A 35 7.00 -3.38 -27.24
N VAL A 36 8.14 -3.81 -26.71
CA VAL A 36 8.21 -4.97 -25.81
C VAL A 36 9.11 -4.62 -24.63
N ASP A 37 8.71 -4.99 -23.42
CA ASP A 37 9.56 -4.84 -22.25
C ASP A 37 10.47 -6.07 -22.05
N ARG A 38 11.36 -6.02 -21.04
CA ARG A 38 12.32 -7.10 -20.76
C ARG A 38 11.68 -8.42 -20.37
N ILE A 39 10.45 -8.41 -19.88
CA ILE A 39 9.69 -9.61 -19.54
C ILE A 39 8.76 -10.06 -20.69
N GLY A 40 8.92 -9.48 -21.88
CA GLY A 40 8.17 -9.86 -23.06
C GLY A 40 6.74 -9.34 -23.12
N GLU A 41 6.39 -8.37 -22.29
CA GLU A 41 5.08 -7.76 -22.34
C GLU A 41 5.00 -6.77 -23.51
N VAL A 42 4.00 -6.96 -24.34
CA VAL A 42 3.78 -6.14 -25.53
C VAL A 42 3.05 -4.86 -25.19
N GLU A 43 3.57 -3.73 -25.65
CA GLU A 43 2.93 -2.42 -25.49
C GLU A 43 2.66 -1.80 -26.87
N PRO A 44 1.39 -1.57 -27.25
CA PRO A 44 1.07 -0.85 -28.46
C PRO A 44 1.66 0.58 -28.44
N LEU A 45 2.18 1.03 -29.57
CA LEU A 45 2.74 2.38 -29.73
C LEU A 45 1.65 3.46 -29.84
N ILE A 46 0.39 3.03 -29.98
CA ILE A 46 -0.80 3.88 -30.09
C ILE A 46 -1.71 3.72 -28.88
N GLY A 47 -2.60 4.70 -28.72
CA GLY A 47 -3.68 4.62 -27.72
C GLY A 47 -4.91 3.88 -28.22
N GLU A 48 -5.82 3.53 -27.30
CA GLU A 48 -7.15 3.00 -27.64
C GLU A 48 -7.93 4.07 -28.44
N ASN A 49 -8.48 3.69 -29.59
CA ASN A 49 -9.25 4.56 -30.49
C ASN A 49 -8.51 5.84 -30.91
N GLU A 50 -7.20 5.77 -31.06
CA GLU A 50 -6.39 6.90 -31.51
C GLU A 50 -6.66 7.17 -32.99
N LYS A 51 -7.05 8.43 -33.31
CA LYS A 51 -7.27 8.85 -34.70
C LYS A 51 -5.95 9.06 -35.43
N ASP A 52 -5.92 8.66 -36.70
CA ASP A 52 -4.81 8.94 -37.60
C ASP A 52 -4.79 10.44 -37.97
N GLN A 53 -3.86 11.18 -37.40
CA GLN A 53 -3.60 12.58 -37.64
C GLN A 53 -2.18 12.79 -38.20
N GLU A 54 -1.65 11.79 -38.90
CA GLU A 54 -0.29 11.74 -39.47
C GLU A 54 0.84 11.76 -38.42
N GLN A 55 0.52 11.67 -37.16
CA GLN A 55 1.48 11.69 -36.04
C GLN A 55 2.43 10.47 -36.01
N HIS A 56 2.15 9.45 -36.81
CA HIS A 56 2.94 8.20 -36.91
C HIS A 56 3.42 7.92 -38.35
N ASP A 57 3.63 8.93 -39.17
CA ASP A 57 3.94 8.76 -40.60
C ASP A 57 5.43 8.63 -40.93
N SER A 58 6.29 8.58 -39.91
CA SER A 58 7.71 8.31 -40.12
C SER A 58 8.02 6.80 -40.11
N VAL A 59 8.85 6.35 -41.07
CA VAL A 59 9.45 5.01 -41.04
C VAL A 59 10.37 4.91 -39.83
N ARG A 60 10.21 3.87 -39.03
CA ARG A 60 11.01 3.69 -37.80
C ARG A 60 11.21 2.23 -37.44
N ASP A 61 12.29 1.97 -36.71
CA ASP A 61 12.52 0.66 -36.09
C ASP A 61 11.51 0.43 -34.96
N VAL A 62 10.97 -0.79 -34.89
CA VAL A 62 10.05 -1.25 -33.86
C VAL A 62 10.49 -2.61 -33.35
N PHE A 63 10.12 -2.97 -32.13
CA PHE A 63 10.52 -4.28 -31.60
C PHE A 63 9.75 -5.43 -32.25
N ALA A 64 8.46 -5.26 -32.45
CA ALA A 64 7.64 -6.27 -33.12
C ALA A 64 6.56 -5.62 -34.01
N LEU A 65 6.09 -6.40 -34.94
CA LEU A 65 5.01 -6.06 -35.86
C LEU A 65 3.78 -6.94 -35.53
N SER A 66 2.61 -6.46 -35.85
CA SER A 66 1.39 -7.27 -35.73
C SER A 66 1.37 -8.38 -36.79
N SER A 67 1.05 -9.60 -36.37
CA SER A 67 0.86 -10.75 -37.27
C SER A 67 -0.29 -10.59 -38.25
N ALA A 68 -1.14 -9.59 -38.08
CA ALA A 68 -2.26 -9.29 -38.99
C ALA A 68 -1.76 -8.94 -40.40
N CYS A 69 -0.62 -8.28 -40.53
CA CYS A 69 0.03 -7.99 -41.80
C CYS A 69 1.50 -7.68 -41.60
N LEU A 70 2.37 -8.56 -42.06
CA LEU A 70 3.82 -8.35 -42.08
C LEU A 70 4.43 -8.95 -43.34
N LEU A 71 5.48 -8.34 -43.83
CA LEU A 71 6.30 -8.85 -44.92
C LEU A 71 7.67 -9.20 -44.36
N ILE A 72 8.17 -10.40 -44.66
CA ILE A 72 9.51 -10.88 -44.29
C ILE A 72 10.24 -11.36 -45.53
N ARG A 73 11.53 -11.14 -45.57
CA ARG A 73 12.40 -11.70 -46.59
C ARG A 73 12.41 -13.22 -46.52
N SER A 74 12.25 -13.91 -47.64
CA SER A 74 12.14 -15.37 -47.69
C SER A 74 13.40 -16.10 -47.25
N ASP A 75 14.59 -15.53 -47.55
CA ASP A 75 15.88 -16.05 -47.06
C ASP A 75 15.95 -16.00 -45.53
N LEU A 76 15.66 -14.83 -44.94
CA LEU A 76 15.64 -14.64 -43.50
C LEU A 76 14.61 -15.56 -42.82
N PHE A 77 13.39 -15.70 -43.39
CA PHE A 77 12.38 -16.56 -42.84
C PHE A 77 12.81 -18.03 -42.73
N ARG A 78 13.55 -18.53 -43.77
CA ARG A 78 14.08 -19.88 -43.76
C ARG A 78 15.24 -20.00 -42.75
N GLU A 79 16.13 -19.03 -42.70
CA GLU A 79 17.24 -18.97 -41.73
C GLU A 79 16.74 -18.98 -40.30
N LEU A 80 15.72 -18.21 -39.99
CA LEU A 80 15.10 -18.20 -38.69
C LEU A 80 14.31 -19.48 -38.33
N GLY A 81 14.10 -20.38 -39.30
CA GLY A 81 13.32 -21.62 -39.12
C GLY A 81 11.80 -21.43 -39.11
N GLY A 82 11.31 -20.31 -39.66
CA GLY A 82 9.88 -20.02 -39.74
C GLY A 82 9.24 -19.65 -38.41
N PHE A 83 7.92 -19.81 -38.33
CA PHE A 83 7.18 -19.65 -37.07
C PHE A 83 7.47 -20.80 -36.09
N ASN A 84 7.42 -20.49 -34.80
CA ASN A 84 7.61 -21.48 -33.75
C ASN A 84 6.39 -22.40 -33.66
N ARG A 85 6.54 -23.69 -34.01
CA ARG A 85 5.46 -24.67 -34.05
C ARG A 85 4.75 -24.93 -32.70
N GLN A 86 5.33 -24.50 -31.61
CA GLN A 86 4.71 -24.65 -30.27
C GLN A 86 4.01 -23.38 -29.77
N ILE A 87 4.00 -22.34 -30.60
CA ILE A 87 3.23 -21.13 -30.40
C ILE A 87 2.18 -21.10 -31.51
N ASP A 88 1.05 -21.78 -31.27
CA ASP A 88 0.02 -21.92 -32.29
C ASP A 88 -0.69 -20.59 -32.57
N PHE A 89 -0.92 -19.79 -31.51
CA PHE A 89 -1.60 -18.51 -31.60
C PHE A 89 -1.25 -17.60 -30.41
N PHE A 90 -1.24 -16.27 -30.64
CA PHE A 90 -0.89 -15.23 -29.65
C PHE A 90 0.59 -15.23 -29.21
N GLY A 91 1.40 -14.44 -29.85
CA GLY A 91 2.81 -14.20 -29.54
C GLY A 91 3.78 -14.82 -30.51
N GLU A 92 3.30 -15.40 -31.61
CA GLU A 92 4.10 -15.91 -32.72
C GLU A 92 4.92 -14.78 -33.39
N GLU A 93 4.33 -13.60 -33.51
CA GLU A 93 4.98 -12.41 -34.03
C GLU A 93 6.11 -11.93 -33.11
N LEU A 94 5.92 -12.02 -31.81
CA LEU A 94 6.93 -11.64 -30.84
C LEU A 94 8.17 -12.55 -30.93
N ASP A 95 7.96 -13.88 -30.99
CA ASP A 95 9.04 -14.85 -31.14
C ASP A 95 9.79 -14.65 -32.46
N LEU A 96 9.08 -14.43 -33.57
CA LEU A 96 9.69 -14.23 -34.89
C LEU A 96 10.51 -12.94 -34.96
N CYS A 97 9.93 -11.80 -34.54
CA CYS A 97 10.62 -10.51 -34.54
C CYS A 97 11.83 -10.50 -33.59
N TRP A 98 11.73 -11.14 -32.44
CA TRP A 98 12.86 -11.24 -31.51
C TRP A 98 14.02 -12.08 -32.10
N ARG A 99 13.71 -13.20 -32.77
CA ARG A 99 14.76 -13.97 -33.50
C ARG A 99 15.37 -13.18 -34.64
N ALA A 100 14.60 -12.37 -35.33
CA ALA A 100 15.13 -11.47 -36.36
C ALA A 100 16.11 -10.45 -35.77
N HIS A 101 15.78 -9.83 -34.65
CA HIS A 101 16.71 -8.94 -33.93
C HIS A 101 17.97 -9.68 -33.48
N LEU A 102 17.88 -10.93 -33.02
CA LEU A 102 19.02 -11.74 -32.62
C LEU A 102 19.96 -12.03 -33.80
N SER A 103 19.41 -12.13 -35.02
CA SER A 103 20.22 -12.30 -36.27
C SER A 103 20.69 -10.97 -36.87
N GLY A 104 20.44 -9.84 -36.21
CA GLY A 104 20.83 -8.51 -36.69
C GLY A 104 19.91 -7.91 -37.76
N ALA A 105 18.77 -8.55 -38.04
CA ALA A 105 17.82 -8.04 -39.00
C ALA A 105 17.00 -6.88 -38.44
N ARG A 106 16.75 -5.86 -39.23
CA ARG A 106 15.92 -4.70 -38.87
C ARG A 106 14.42 -5.04 -39.02
N VAL A 107 13.62 -4.55 -38.09
CA VAL A 107 12.15 -4.67 -38.10
C VAL A 107 11.56 -3.27 -38.16
N LEU A 108 10.89 -2.92 -39.27
CA LEU A 108 10.41 -1.57 -39.52
C LEU A 108 8.89 -1.49 -39.67
N ILE A 109 8.34 -0.39 -39.20
CA ILE A 109 6.98 0.04 -39.57
C ILE A 109 7.07 0.99 -40.77
N VAL A 110 6.22 0.78 -41.75
CA VAL A 110 6.14 1.55 -43.01
C VAL A 110 4.77 2.22 -43.10
N PRO A 111 4.60 3.43 -42.56
CA PRO A 111 3.30 4.09 -42.50
C PRO A 111 2.71 4.46 -43.86
N ALA A 112 3.55 4.63 -44.89
CA ALA A 112 3.11 4.85 -46.28
C ALA A 112 2.28 3.69 -46.85
N ALA A 113 2.44 2.46 -46.28
CA ALA A 113 1.59 1.32 -46.50
C ALA A 113 0.49 1.28 -45.44
N LYS A 114 -0.77 1.39 -45.84
CA LYS A 114 -1.94 1.26 -44.96
C LYS A 114 -2.71 -0.02 -45.26
N ALA A 115 -3.11 -0.75 -44.22
CA ALA A 115 -3.94 -1.94 -44.35
C ALA A 115 -5.10 -1.88 -43.34
N ARG A 116 -6.30 -2.26 -43.80
CA ARG A 116 -7.47 -2.39 -42.92
C ARG A 116 -7.49 -3.79 -42.30
N HIS A 117 -7.75 -3.86 -41.02
CA HIS A 117 -7.81 -5.15 -40.33
C HIS A 117 -9.08 -5.24 -39.47
N ARG A 118 -9.80 -6.35 -39.64
CA ARG A 118 -10.99 -6.65 -38.85
C ARG A 118 -10.57 -7.47 -37.64
N ASN A 119 -10.51 -6.84 -36.47
CA ASN A 119 -10.12 -7.51 -35.24
C ASN A 119 -11.18 -8.53 -34.77
N GLY A 120 -11.29 -9.65 -35.48
CA GLY A 120 -12.29 -10.70 -35.22
C GLY A 120 -11.90 -11.71 -34.14
N ILE A 121 -10.77 -11.51 -33.47
CA ILE A 121 -10.24 -12.43 -32.44
C ILE A 121 -11.12 -12.42 -31.19
N ASP A 122 -11.69 -11.27 -30.84
CA ASP A 122 -12.52 -11.10 -29.64
C ASP A 122 -13.82 -11.94 -29.68
N SER A 123 -14.20 -12.44 -30.85
CA SER A 123 -15.36 -13.31 -31.03
C SER A 123 -15.03 -14.81 -31.09
N ARG A 124 -13.74 -15.18 -31.09
CA ARG A 124 -13.31 -16.58 -31.37
C ARG A 124 -12.69 -17.30 -30.17
N ALA A 125 -12.26 -16.62 -29.15
CA ALA A 125 -11.64 -17.21 -27.98
C ALA A 125 -12.17 -16.58 -26.70
N ASP A 126 -12.34 -17.39 -25.66
CA ASP A 126 -12.72 -16.93 -24.34
C ASP A 126 -11.59 -16.06 -23.75
N ASP A 127 -11.92 -14.95 -23.09
CA ASP A 127 -10.95 -14.02 -22.51
C ASP A 127 -9.92 -14.70 -21.59
N LEU A 128 -10.34 -15.76 -20.91
CA LEU A 128 -9.47 -16.53 -20.01
C LEU A 128 -8.46 -17.40 -20.79
N GLU A 129 -8.91 -18.08 -21.84
CA GLU A 129 -8.05 -18.90 -22.69
C GLU A 129 -7.02 -18.04 -23.41
N ARG A 130 -7.46 -16.91 -23.97
CA ARG A 130 -6.60 -15.93 -24.62
C ARG A 130 -5.51 -15.41 -23.67
N THR A 131 -5.90 -14.97 -22.48
CA THR A 131 -4.96 -14.43 -21.49
C THR A 131 -3.96 -15.50 -21.03
N SER A 132 -4.41 -16.74 -20.87
CA SER A 132 -3.57 -17.86 -20.45
C SER A 132 -2.57 -18.25 -21.54
N ALA A 133 -3.01 -18.31 -22.80
CA ALA A 133 -2.15 -18.62 -23.96
C ALA A 133 -1.10 -17.52 -24.16
N GLN A 134 -1.50 -16.25 -24.14
CA GLN A 134 -0.58 -15.11 -24.23
C GLN A 134 0.47 -15.12 -23.12
N ALA A 135 0.07 -15.37 -21.87
CA ALA A 135 0.99 -15.43 -20.75
C ALA A 135 2.01 -16.58 -20.91
N ARG A 136 1.54 -17.77 -21.30
CA ARG A 136 2.39 -18.94 -21.48
C ARG A 136 3.37 -18.76 -22.64
N ASN A 137 2.90 -18.32 -23.81
CA ASN A 137 3.75 -18.12 -24.99
C ASN A 137 4.78 -17.02 -24.78
N ARG A 138 4.38 -15.93 -24.09
CA ARG A 138 5.31 -14.90 -23.67
C ARG A 138 6.45 -15.45 -22.81
N VAL A 139 6.12 -16.23 -21.77
CA VAL A 139 7.12 -16.81 -20.87
C VAL A 139 8.06 -17.73 -21.65
N ARG A 140 7.55 -18.60 -22.52
CA ARG A 140 8.33 -19.46 -23.40
C ARG A 140 9.29 -18.67 -24.28
N THR A 141 8.81 -17.61 -24.94
CA THR A 141 9.62 -16.74 -25.82
C THR A 141 10.72 -16.07 -25.02
N VAL A 142 10.38 -15.40 -23.92
CA VAL A 142 11.36 -14.67 -23.11
C VAL A 142 12.45 -15.59 -22.55
N VAL A 143 12.07 -16.72 -21.96
CA VAL A 143 13.03 -17.64 -21.34
C VAL A 143 13.90 -18.34 -22.40
N SER A 144 13.37 -18.62 -23.60
CA SER A 144 14.13 -19.22 -24.70
C SER A 144 15.09 -18.23 -25.36
N LEU A 145 14.69 -16.96 -25.50
CA LEU A 145 15.45 -15.97 -26.28
C LEU A 145 16.35 -15.06 -25.45
N SER A 146 16.17 -14.96 -24.13
CA SER A 146 17.04 -14.15 -23.26
C SER A 146 18.48 -14.66 -23.20
N GLY A 147 19.44 -13.75 -22.97
CA GLY A 147 20.84 -14.05 -22.77
C GLY A 147 21.10 -14.97 -21.56
N ARG A 148 22.19 -15.73 -21.54
CA ARG A 148 22.49 -16.66 -20.43
C ARG A 148 22.66 -15.96 -19.09
N LEU A 149 23.42 -14.86 -19.07
CA LEU A 149 23.67 -14.08 -17.85
C LEU A 149 22.45 -13.29 -17.36
N GLN A 150 21.52 -12.98 -18.26
CA GLN A 150 20.32 -12.21 -17.96
C GLN A 150 19.15 -13.08 -17.50
N LEU A 151 19.17 -14.37 -17.85
CA LEU A 151 18.07 -15.30 -17.59
C LEU A 151 17.65 -15.36 -16.13
N PRO A 152 18.54 -15.50 -15.11
CA PRO A 152 18.14 -15.53 -13.71
C PRO A 152 17.44 -14.24 -13.28
N PHE A 153 17.94 -13.09 -13.75
CA PHE A 153 17.37 -11.78 -13.44
C PHE A 153 15.99 -11.59 -14.07
N VAL A 154 15.84 -11.98 -15.34
CA VAL A 154 14.57 -11.90 -16.05
C VAL A 154 13.53 -12.84 -15.42
N MET A 155 13.92 -14.06 -15.05
CA MET A 155 13.02 -14.99 -14.34
C MET A 155 12.58 -14.45 -12.99
N LEU A 156 13.50 -13.88 -12.21
CA LEU A 156 13.15 -13.22 -10.95
C LEU A 156 12.19 -12.05 -11.18
N GLN A 157 12.46 -11.22 -12.18
CA GLN A 157 11.60 -10.09 -12.53
C GLN A 157 10.21 -10.54 -12.99
N MET A 158 10.10 -11.63 -13.75
CA MET A 158 8.82 -12.22 -14.15
C MET A 158 8.02 -12.76 -12.95
N LEU A 159 8.71 -13.45 -12.03
CA LEU A 159 8.08 -13.97 -10.81
C LEU A 159 7.56 -12.82 -9.94
N VAL A 160 8.38 -11.81 -9.71
CA VAL A 160 8.00 -10.60 -8.95
C VAL A 160 6.82 -9.89 -9.62
N ALA A 161 6.87 -9.69 -10.94
CA ALA A 161 5.77 -9.07 -11.68
C ALA A 161 4.46 -9.88 -11.56
N SER A 162 4.55 -11.22 -11.58
CA SER A 162 3.39 -12.11 -11.41
C SER A 162 2.80 -12.02 -10.02
N VAL A 163 3.64 -11.98 -8.97
CA VAL A 163 3.18 -11.81 -7.57
C VAL A 163 2.49 -10.45 -7.39
N VAL A 164 3.08 -9.38 -7.94
CA VAL A 164 2.48 -8.04 -7.91
C VAL A 164 1.14 -8.00 -8.64
N GLN A 165 1.03 -8.71 -9.79
CA GLN A 165 -0.22 -8.81 -10.53
C GLN A 165 -1.30 -9.56 -9.74
N VAL A 166 -0.95 -10.65 -9.05
CA VAL A 166 -1.90 -11.37 -8.17
C VAL A 166 -2.37 -10.45 -7.04
N ALA A 167 -1.45 -9.77 -6.37
CA ALA A 167 -1.80 -8.81 -5.33
C ALA A 167 -2.70 -7.68 -5.88
N ALA A 168 -2.34 -7.09 -7.01
CA ALA A 168 -3.16 -6.07 -7.67
C ALA A 168 -4.51 -6.61 -8.16
N GLY A 169 -4.55 -7.87 -8.61
CA GLY A 169 -5.77 -8.56 -9.06
C GLY A 169 -6.77 -8.83 -7.95
N ILE A 170 -6.29 -9.18 -6.76
CA ILE A 170 -7.13 -9.34 -5.55
C ILE A 170 -7.87 -8.04 -5.24
N PHE A 171 -7.18 -6.90 -5.35
CA PHE A 171 -7.72 -5.58 -5.02
C PHE A 171 -8.43 -4.87 -6.20
N GLY A 172 -8.12 -5.24 -7.44
CA GLY A 172 -8.59 -4.56 -8.65
C GLY A 172 -9.62 -5.31 -9.51
N GLY A 173 -9.98 -6.54 -9.14
CA GLY A 173 -10.97 -7.35 -9.86
C GLY A 173 -10.45 -8.05 -11.14
N GLY A 174 -9.11 -8.09 -11.34
CA GLY A 174 -8.45 -8.80 -12.46
C GLY A 174 -7.80 -10.14 -12.03
N PHE A 175 -8.39 -10.85 -11.08
CA PHE A 175 -7.80 -12.04 -10.47
C PHE A 175 -7.50 -13.16 -11.47
N THR A 176 -8.37 -13.38 -12.44
CA THR A 176 -8.21 -14.43 -13.46
C THR A 176 -6.96 -14.22 -14.32
N ALA A 177 -6.73 -13.00 -14.80
CA ALA A 177 -5.56 -12.64 -15.60
C ALA A 177 -4.26 -12.70 -14.77
N ALA A 178 -4.33 -12.28 -13.51
CA ALA A 178 -3.20 -12.33 -12.58
C ALA A 178 -2.81 -13.77 -12.24
N PHE A 179 -3.78 -14.63 -11.98
CA PHE A 179 -3.56 -16.06 -11.71
C PHE A 179 -3.04 -16.80 -12.94
N ALA A 180 -3.52 -16.47 -14.13
CA ALA A 180 -3.00 -17.01 -15.39
C ALA A 180 -1.52 -16.67 -15.59
N SER A 181 -1.11 -15.44 -15.27
CA SER A 181 0.29 -15.00 -15.35
C SER A 181 1.19 -15.74 -14.35
N LEU A 182 0.73 -15.94 -13.12
CA LEU A 182 1.48 -16.70 -12.11
C LEU A 182 1.62 -18.17 -12.52
N ARG A 183 0.51 -18.79 -12.95
CA ARG A 183 0.52 -20.17 -13.46
C ARG A 183 1.45 -20.33 -14.65
N ALA A 184 1.48 -19.38 -15.59
CA ALA A 184 2.38 -19.40 -16.73
C ALA A 184 3.86 -19.30 -16.30
N SER A 185 4.17 -18.48 -15.30
CA SER A 185 5.53 -18.35 -14.76
C SER A 185 6.00 -19.64 -14.07
N LEU A 186 5.12 -20.33 -13.37
CA LEU A 186 5.43 -21.61 -12.72
C LEU A 186 5.51 -22.77 -13.73
N ALA A 187 4.76 -22.69 -14.83
CA ALA A 187 4.77 -23.71 -15.90
C ALA A 187 6.12 -23.80 -16.64
N VAL A 188 7.05 -22.84 -16.45
CA VAL A 188 8.43 -22.91 -16.97
C VAL A 188 9.12 -24.21 -16.57
N ILE A 189 8.84 -24.74 -15.37
CA ILE A 189 9.41 -25.99 -14.87
C ILE A 189 8.97 -27.18 -15.76
N ILE A 190 7.71 -27.19 -16.17
CA ILE A 190 7.15 -28.23 -17.03
C ILE A 190 7.66 -28.08 -18.47
N ASP A 191 7.82 -26.86 -18.94
CA ASP A 191 8.29 -26.54 -20.28
C ASP A 191 9.84 -26.56 -20.39
N LEU A 192 10.56 -26.90 -19.32
CA LEU A 192 12.03 -26.86 -19.28
C LEU A 192 12.72 -27.68 -20.40
N PRO A 193 12.32 -28.91 -20.73
CA PRO A 193 12.92 -29.67 -21.83
C PRO A 193 12.79 -28.94 -23.19
N TYR A 194 11.62 -28.38 -23.45
CA TYR A 194 11.37 -27.56 -24.64
C TYR A 194 12.26 -26.32 -24.66
N ILE A 195 12.35 -25.60 -23.55
CA ILE A 195 13.14 -24.38 -23.42
C ILE A 195 14.63 -24.67 -23.68
N ILE A 196 15.17 -25.73 -23.11
CA ILE A 196 16.57 -26.13 -23.30
C ILE A 196 16.84 -26.43 -24.79
N ARG A 197 15.99 -27.24 -25.43
CA ARG A 197 16.06 -27.54 -26.85
C ARG A 197 15.99 -26.26 -27.69
N ARG A 198 15.00 -25.39 -27.42
CA ARG A 198 14.82 -24.15 -28.17
C ARG A 198 15.99 -23.20 -28.04
N ARG A 199 16.60 -23.10 -26.85
CA ARG A 199 17.82 -22.33 -26.63
C ARG A 199 19.02 -22.84 -27.44
N SER A 200 19.14 -24.15 -27.64
CA SER A 200 20.17 -24.72 -28.49
C SER A 200 19.93 -24.42 -29.98
N GLU A 201 18.66 -24.48 -30.44
CA GLU A 201 18.28 -24.14 -31.81
C GLU A 201 18.52 -22.65 -32.14
N VAL A 202 18.26 -21.75 -31.21
CA VAL A 202 18.43 -20.29 -31.40
C VAL A 202 19.86 -19.82 -31.18
N ARG A 203 20.73 -20.64 -30.58
CA ARG A 203 22.10 -20.26 -30.29
C ARG A 203 22.90 -19.79 -31.53
N PRO A 204 22.83 -20.46 -32.70
CA PRO A 204 23.55 -20.02 -33.90
C PRO A 204 23.02 -18.72 -34.50
N LEU A 205 21.75 -18.36 -34.23
CA LEU A 205 21.14 -17.13 -34.72
C LEU A 205 21.58 -15.87 -33.93
N ARG A 206 22.31 -16.02 -32.83
CA ARG A 206 22.71 -14.89 -31.99
C ARG A 206 23.97 -14.23 -32.55
N LEU A 207 23.77 -13.33 -33.49
CA LEU A 207 24.84 -12.51 -34.08
C LEU A 207 25.00 -11.17 -33.37
N VAL A 208 23.93 -10.70 -32.70
CA VAL A 208 23.88 -9.41 -32.01
C VAL A 208 23.98 -9.59 -30.49
N ALA A 209 24.67 -8.67 -29.84
CA ALA A 209 24.80 -8.68 -28.38
C ALA A 209 23.46 -8.47 -27.68
N ALA A 210 23.26 -9.15 -26.56
CA ALA A 210 22.02 -9.02 -25.82
C ALA A 210 21.77 -7.59 -25.28
N SER A 211 22.81 -6.76 -25.12
CA SER A 211 22.69 -5.34 -24.74
C SER A 211 22.01 -4.51 -25.82
N GLU A 212 22.34 -4.74 -27.10
CA GLU A 212 21.75 -4.00 -28.22
C GLU A 212 20.24 -4.28 -28.34
N ILE A 213 19.83 -5.53 -28.09
CA ILE A 213 18.39 -5.88 -28.06
C ILE A 213 17.69 -5.20 -26.89
N HIS A 214 18.37 -5.01 -25.76
CA HIS A 214 17.82 -4.28 -24.62
C HIS A 214 17.56 -2.80 -24.89
N ASP A 215 18.36 -2.18 -25.73
CA ASP A 215 18.19 -0.78 -26.13
C ASP A 215 16.93 -0.58 -26.98
N LEU A 216 16.50 -1.63 -27.69
CA LEU A 216 15.24 -1.65 -28.44
C LEU A 216 14.01 -1.93 -27.54
N GLN A 217 14.23 -2.49 -26.34
CA GLN A 217 13.17 -2.79 -25.39
C GLN A 217 12.81 -1.59 -24.53
N VAL A 218 11.55 -1.52 -24.15
CA VAL A 218 11.08 -0.47 -23.24
C VAL A 218 11.57 -0.73 -21.82
N SER A 219 12.22 0.26 -21.21
CA SER A 219 12.64 0.19 -19.82
C SER A 219 11.42 0.27 -18.89
N GLY A 220 11.23 -0.70 -18.00
CA GLY A 220 10.12 -0.79 -17.06
C GLY A 220 9.07 -1.83 -17.47
N SER A 221 7.97 -1.91 -16.71
CA SER A 221 6.86 -2.83 -17.03
C SER A 221 5.88 -2.19 -18.00
N ALA A 222 5.74 -2.77 -19.20
CA ALA A 222 4.82 -2.32 -20.24
C ALA A 222 3.36 -2.32 -19.75
N ARG A 223 2.97 -3.28 -18.90
CA ARG A 223 1.63 -3.31 -18.29
C ARG A 223 1.38 -2.18 -17.34
N PHE A 224 2.37 -1.82 -16.53
CA PHE A 224 2.23 -0.71 -15.60
C PHE A 224 2.13 0.62 -16.37
N SER A 225 2.92 0.79 -17.44
CA SER A 225 2.84 1.98 -18.29
C SER A 225 1.52 2.06 -19.08
N SER A 226 1.02 0.95 -19.58
CA SER A 226 -0.28 0.90 -20.28
C SER A 226 -1.45 1.15 -19.33
N PHE A 227 -1.40 0.59 -18.11
CA PHE A 227 -2.39 0.85 -17.06
C PHE A 227 -2.46 2.35 -16.71
N VAL A 228 -1.30 2.98 -16.58
CA VAL A 228 -1.20 4.42 -16.28
C VAL A 228 -1.67 5.26 -17.48
N ARG A 229 -1.27 4.92 -18.72
CA ARG A 229 -1.73 5.62 -19.93
C ARG A 229 -3.23 5.50 -20.17
N ARG A 230 -3.80 4.30 -20.03
CA ARG A 230 -5.25 4.06 -20.14
C ARG A 230 -6.01 4.93 -19.14
N ARG A 231 -5.45 5.12 -17.96
CA ARG A 231 -6.05 5.94 -16.92
C ARG A 231 -5.98 7.44 -17.22
N SER A 232 -4.83 7.95 -17.68
CA SER A 232 -4.67 9.38 -18.04
C SER A 232 -5.60 9.79 -19.18
N ARG A 233 -5.73 8.95 -20.21
CA ARG A 233 -6.63 9.23 -21.35
C ARG A 233 -8.11 9.08 -21.00
N ARG A 234 -8.47 8.18 -20.08
CA ARG A 234 -9.86 8.06 -19.57
C ARG A 234 -10.33 9.31 -18.82
N ILE A 235 -9.43 9.99 -18.14
CA ILE A 235 -9.76 11.25 -17.45
C ILE A 235 -10.03 12.37 -18.47
N GLN A 236 -9.29 12.42 -19.58
CA GLN A 236 -9.52 13.40 -20.66
C GLN A 236 -10.79 13.13 -21.49
N GLN A 237 -11.24 11.87 -21.59
CA GLN A 237 -12.47 11.49 -22.30
C GLN A 237 -13.71 11.40 -21.40
N ALA A 238 -13.57 11.54 -20.10
CA ALA A 238 -14.64 11.44 -19.10
C ALA A 238 -15.62 12.64 -19.09
N SER A 239 -15.60 13.51 -20.09
CA SER A 239 -16.66 14.51 -20.30
C SER A 239 -17.99 13.94 -20.85
N LEU A 240 -18.12 12.62 -20.98
CA LEU A 240 -19.33 11.94 -21.45
C LEU A 240 -19.92 11.03 -20.37
N ALA A 241 -20.98 11.48 -19.78
CA ALA A 241 -21.69 11.07 -18.57
C ALA A 241 -22.09 9.59 -18.36
N GLN A 242 -21.73 8.64 -19.21
CA GLN A 242 -22.17 7.26 -19.10
C GLN A 242 -21.07 6.29 -18.62
N LYS A 243 -19.80 6.67 -18.71
CA LYS A 243 -18.65 5.90 -18.22
C LYS A 243 -18.42 6.08 -16.72
N ASP A 244 -18.78 7.25 -16.17
CA ASP A 244 -18.59 7.59 -14.74
C ASP A 244 -19.26 6.63 -13.78
N ARG A 245 -20.41 6.05 -14.16
CA ARG A 245 -21.18 5.15 -13.29
C ARG A 245 -20.50 3.78 -13.10
N LYS A 246 -19.88 3.23 -14.15
CA LYS A 246 -19.18 1.94 -14.09
C LYS A 246 -17.84 2.04 -13.34
N ASP A 247 -17.13 3.13 -13.51
CA ASP A 247 -15.86 3.37 -12.81
C ASP A 247 -16.08 3.73 -11.34
N ALA A 248 -17.12 4.49 -11.01
CA ALA A 248 -17.54 4.73 -9.63
C ALA A 248 -17.88 3.41 -8.89
N VAL A 249 -18.59 2.49 -9.56
CA VAL A 249 -18.92 1.16 -9.00
C VAL A 249 -17.63 0.32 -8.78
N LYS A 250 -16.67 0.36 -9.71
CA LYS A 250 -15.37 -0.34 -9.52
C LYS A 250 -14.56 0.26 -8.37
N HIS A 251 -14.56 1.59 -8.23
CA HIS A 251 -13.89 2.27 -7.12
C HIS A 251 -14.52 1.90 -5.78
N GLN A 252 -15.83 1.87 -5.73
CA GLN A 252 -16.57 1.50 -4.53
C GLN A 252 -16.34 0.02 -4.16
N ARG A 253 -16.33 -0.89 -5.13
CA ARG A 253 -16.01 -2.32 -4.92
C ARG A 253 -14.61 -2.53 -4.36
N PHE A 254 -13.60 -1.83 -4.87
CA PHE A 254 -12.24 -1.89 -4.34
C PHE A 254 -12.20 -1.52 -2.85
N VAL A 255 -12.82 -0.39 -2.50
CA VAL A 255 -12.89 0.09 -1.11
C VAL A 255 -13.62 -0.91 -0.22
N THR A 256 -14.78 -1.40 -0.67
CA THR A 256 -15.55 -2.41 0.05
C THR A 256 -14.74 -3.68 0.29
N ASN A 257 -14.01 -4.17 -0.71
CA ASN A 257 -13.16 -5.36 -0.57
C ASN A 257 -12.03 -5.15 0.45
N VAL A 258 -11.41 -3.97 0.48
CA VAL A 258 -10.39 -3.64 1.50
C VAL A 258 -11.01 -3.63 2.90
N PHE A 259 -12.20 -3.04 3.08
CA PHE A 259 -12.90 -3.07 4.37
C PHE A 259 -13.22 -4.51 4.80
N ILE A 260 -13.76 -5.33 3.90
CA ILE A 260 -14.07 -6.74 4.17
C ILE A 260 -12.78 -7.50 4.53
N ALA A 261 -11.69 -7.29 3.79
CA ALA A 261 -10.41 -7.94 4.06
C ALA A 261 -9.86 -7.57 5.45
N ILE A 262 -9.94 -6.29 5.84
CA ILE A 262 -9.53 -5.83 7.18
C ILE A 262 -10.39 -6.46 8.26
N ILE A 263 -11.72 -6.46 8.09
CA ILE A 263 -12.64 -7.06 9.05
C ILE A 263 -12.34 -8.55 9.19
N ALA A 264 -12.22 -9.27 8.08
CA ALA A 264 -11.90 -10.69 8.07
C ALA A 264 -10.56 -10.98 8.75
N PHE A 265 -9.52 -10.20 8.43
CA PHE A 265 -8.19 -10.35 9.00
C PHE A 265 -8.18 -10.19 10.52
N VAL A 266 -8.80 -9.11 11.03
CA VAL A 266 -8.85 -8.84 12.48
C VAL A 266 -9.70 -9.87 13.21
N LEU A 267 -10.87 -10.25 12.66
CA LEU A 267 -11.74 -11.25 13.29
C LEU A 267 -11.12 -12.65 13.27
N LEU A 268 -10.49 -13.07 12.16
CA LEU A 268 -9.79 -14.36 12.08
C LEU A 268 -8.62 -14.43 13.05
N GLY A 269 -7.85 -13.35 13.17
CA GLY A 269 -6.75 -13.29 14.14
C GLY A 269 -7.21 -13.22 15.59
N SER A 270 -8.43 -12.70 15.85
CA SER A 270 -9.02 -12.57 17.18
C SER A 270 -10.05 -13.67 17.51
N ARG A 271 -10.19 -14.71 16.68
CA ARG A 271 -11.25 -15.72 16.84
C ARG A 271 -11.26 -16.38 18.23
N SER A 272 -10.11 -16.60 18.83
CA SER A 272 -10.00 -17.16 20.18
C SER A 272 -10.56 -16.19 21.23
N PHE A 273 -10.32 -14.89 21.07
CA PHE A 273 -10.84 -13.88 22.00
C PHE A 273 -12.35 -13.73 21.91
N VAL A 274 -12.91 -13.87 20.70
CA VAL A 274 -14.37 -13.82 20.47
C VAL A 274 -15.06 -15.01 21.10
N LEU A 275 -14.45 -16.21 21.01
CA LEU A 275 -15.04 -17.47 21.49
C LEU A 275 -14.85 -17.68 23.00
N HIS A 276 -13.69 -17.32 23.54
CA HIS A 276 -13.30 -17.66 24.91
C HIS A 276 -13.05 -16.43 25.81
N GLY A 277 -13.20 -15.22 25.27
CA GLY A 277 -12.83 -13.97 25.94
C GLY A 277 -11.31 -13.71 25.92
N VAL A 278 -10.92 -12.53 26.40
CA VAL A 278 -9.53 -12.11 26.48
C VAL A 278 -8.87 -12.67 27.74
N SER A 279 -7.64 -13.21 27.63
CA SER A 279 -6.90 -13.75 28.78
C SER A 279 -6.51 -12.65 29.78
N ARG A 280 -6.35 -13.02 31.04
CA ARG A 280 -5.93 -12.12 32.14
C ARG A 280 -4.42 -11.91 32.12
N ILE A 281 -3.95 -10.99 31.28
CA ILE A 281 -2.52 -10.67 31.19
C ILE A 281 -2.33 -9.16 31.16
N GLY A 282 -1.22 -8.70 31.70
CA GLY A 282 -0.81 -7.30 31.68
C GLY A 282 -1.91 -6.34 32.13
N GLU A 283 -2.10 -5.26 31.42
CA GLU A 283 -3.11 -4.23 31.71
C GLU A 283 -4.57 -4.70 31.49
N PHE A 284 -4.79 -5.89 30.91
CA PHE A 284 -6.13 -6.47 30.79
C PHE A 284 -6.66 -7.01 32.11
N LEU A 285 -5.82 -7.21 33.12
CA LEU A 285 -6.19 -7.64 34.47
C LEU A 285 -7.14 -6.66 35.18
N PRO A 286 -6.85 -5.35 35.23
CA PRO A 286 -7.73 -4.38 35.90
C PRO A 286 -9.13 -4.31 35.28
N MET A 287 -9.24 -4.46 33.96
CA MET A 287 -10.55 -4.46 33.29
C MET A 287 -11.40 -5.68 33.66
N ARG A 288 -10.80 -6.78 34.09
CA ARG A 288 -11.51 -7.99 34.48
C ARG A 288 -11.87 -8.01 35.97
N ALA A 289 -11.13 -7.28 36.80
CA ALA A 289 -11.57 -6.95 38.15
C ALA A 289 -12.85 -6.09 38.12
N ALA A 290 -13.09 -5.36 37.04
CA ALA A 290 -14.35 -4.72 36.72
C ALA A 290 -15.49 -5.69 36.34
N SER A 291 -15.35 -7.01 36.46
CA SER A 291 -16.50 -7.95 36.51
C SER A 291 -17.37 -7.74 37.76
N GLU A 292 -16.92 -6.88 38.64
CA GLU A 292 -17.70 -6.35 39.75
C GLU A 292 -18.84 -5.47 39.23
N SER A 293 -19.88 -5.37 40.01
CA SER A 293 -21.08 -4.61 39.65
C SER A 293 -20.71 -3.15 39.28
N PRO A 294 -21.42 -2.50 38.37
CA PRO A 294 -21.20 -1.08 38.06
C PRO A 294 -21.18 -0.17 39.30
N ARG A 295 -21.93 -0.56 40.35
CA ARG A 295 -21.92 0.12 41.65
C ARG A 295 -20.57 0.02 42.35
N ALA A 296 -19.94 -1.14 42.35
CA ALA A 296 -18.65 -1.35 42.97
C ALA A 296 -17.56 -0.46 42.33
N LEU A 297 -17.59 -0.30 41.00
CA LEU A 297 -16.67 0.58 40.29
C LEU A 297 -16.84 2.05 40.67
N VAL A 298 -18.09 2.52 40.78
CA VAL A 298 -18.35 3.89 41.24
C VAL A 298 -17.93 4.05 42.70
N THR A 299 -18.21 3.07 43.57
CA THR A 299 -17.83 3.12 44.98
C THR A 299 -16.29 3.13 45.10
N SER A 300 -15.57 2.33 44.34
CA SER A 300 -14.10 2.34 44.31
C SER A 300 -13.55 3.71 43.87
N PHE A 301 -14.17 4.36 42.89
CA PHE A 301 -13.79 5.70 42.46
C PHE A 301 -14.00 6.76 43.55
N VAL A 302 -15.17 6.73 44.20
CA VAL A 302 -15.54 7.72 45.21
C VAL A 302 -14.76 7.52 46.52
N SER A 303 -14.57 6.27 46.96
CA SER A 303 -13.87 5.94 48.20
C SER A 303 -12.34 6.03 48.11
N GLY A 304 -11.80 6.05 46.92
CA GLY A 304 -10.34 5.93 46.72
C GLY A 304 -9.74 4.59 47.20
N TRP A 305 -10.57 3.56 47.37
CA TRP A 305 -10.16 2.23 47.80
C TRP A 305 -10.33 1.19 46.72
N THR A 306 -9.26 0.51 46.37
CA THR A 306 -9.29 -0.58 45.41
C THR A 306 -9.40 -1.92 46.14
N GLN A 307 -10.41 -2.72 45.83
CA GLN A 307 -10.69 -4.01 46.50
C GLN A 307 -9.86 -5.18 45.94
N GLY A 308 -8.81 -4.94 45.18
CA GLY A 308 -7.92 -5.97 44.64
C GLY A 308 -6.93 -6.50 45.70
N GLY A 309 -6.81 -7.83 45.88
CA GLY A 309 -5.94 -8.45 46.85
C GLY A 309 -6.31 -8.06 48.29
N PHE A 310 -5.37 -7.52 49.07
CA PHE A 310 -5.60 -7.03 50.45
C PHE A 310 -6.25 -5.62 50.49
N GLY A 311 -6.56 -5.04 49.34
CA GLY A 311 -7.01 -3.69 49.21
C GLY A 311 -5.87 -2.67 49.31
N SER A 312 -5.98 -1.57 48.57
CA SER A 312 -5.05 -0.45 48.64
C SER A 312 -5.79 0.87 48.55
N ALA A 313 -5.31 1.84 49.36
CA ALA A 313 -5.77 3.22 49.23
C ALA A 313 -5.04 3.86 48.05
N GLY A 314 -5.74 4.44 47.11
CA GLY A 314 -5.19 5.12 45.95
C GLY A 314 -6.29 5.79 45.13
N SER A 315 -5.88 6.77 44.35
CA SER A 315 -6.78 7.44 43.43
C SER A 315 -7.14 6.56 42.24
N ASN A 316 -8.39 6.20 42.16
CA ASN A 316 -8.88 5.48 41.00
C ASN A 316 -9.12 6.44 39.83
N SER A 317 -8.71 6.03 38.65
CA SER A 317 -8.88 6.76 37.39
C SER A 317 -10.36 7.07 37.10
N SER A 318 -10.64 8.22 36.52
CA SER A 318 -11.97 8.56 35.96
C SER A 318 -12.46 7.52 34.94
N GLY A 319 -11.59 6.71 34.39
CA GLY A 319 -11.92 5.57 33.54
C GLY A 319 -12.82 4.53 34.22
N TYR A 320 -12.74 4.39 35.56
CA TYR A 320 -13.63 3.48 36.33
C TYR A 320 -15.11 3.93 36.22
N VAL A 321 -15.37 5.23 36.23
CA VAL A 321 -16.74 5.76 36.06
C VAL A 321 -17.26 5.48 34.65
N LEU A 322 -16.39 5.67 33.64
CA LEU A 322 -16.74 5.37 32.24
C LEU A 322 -17.00 3.87 32.04
N MET A 323 -16.23 3.02 32.69
CA MET A 323 -16.43 1.57 32.67
C MET A 323 -17.68 1.14 33.40
N ALA A 324 -18.01 1.79 34.54
CA ALA A 324 -19.27 1.56 35.24
C ALA A 324 -20.48 1.91 34.37
N LEU A 325 -20.45 3.06 33.70
CA LEU A 325 -21.49 3.48 32.77
C LEU A 325 -21.65 2.48 31.61
N ALA A 326 -20.56 2.09 31.00
CA ALA A 326 -20.56 1.11 29.92
C ALA A 326 -21.06 -0.27 30.39
N GLY A 327 -20.68 -0.68 31.61
CA GLY A 327 -21.16 -1.90 32.26
C GLY A 327 -22.66 -1.87 32.54
N ALA A 328 -23.20 -0.72 32.96
CA ALA A 328 -24.64 -0.54 33.15
C ALA A 328 -25.39 -0.64 31.81
N ILE A 329 -24.90 -0.01 30.75
CA ILE A 329 -25.49 -0.07 29.40
C ILE A 329 -25.45 -1.49 28.85
N SER A 330 -24.42 -2.28 29.15
CA SER A 330 -24.27 -3.67 28.70
C SER A 330 -25.00 -4.70 29.57
N PHE A 331 -25.90 -4.27 30.47
CA PHE A 331 -26.62 -5.15 31.38
C PHE A 331 -25.69 -6.09 32.19
N GLY A 332 -24.54 -5.59 32.61
CA GLY A 332 -23.58 -6.33 33.41
C GLY A 332 -22.72 -7.34 32.65
N ARG A 333 -22.78 -7.40 31.30
CA ARG A 333 -21.94 -8.27 30.46
C ARG A 333 -20.54 -7.69 30.25
N THR A 334 -19.82 -7.46 31.34
CA THR A 334 -18.51 -6.78 31.34
C THR A 334 -17.44 -7.49 30.53
N GLY A 335 -17.42 -8.84 30.51
CA GLY A 335 -16.45 -9.61 29.70
C GLY A 335 -16.64 -9.45 28.20
N ALA A 336 -17.88 -9.42 27.71
CA ALA A 336 -18.16 -9.15 26.30
C ALA A 336 -17.82 -7.70 25.92
N LEU A 337 -18.11 -6.74 26.83
CA LEU A 337 -17.72 -5.35 26.66
C LEU A 337 -16.20 -5.18 26.57
N GLN A 338 -15.45 -5.85 27.44
CA GLN A 338 -14.00 -5.83 27.43
C GLN A 338 -13.43 -6.35 26.09
N THR A 339 -13.94 -7.50 25.64
CA THR A 339 -13.53 -8.08 24.35
C THR A 339 -13.85 -7.11 23.19
N ALA A 340 -15.06 -6.50 23.20
CA ALA A 340 -15.47 -5.55 22.20
C ALA A 340 -14.61 -4.27 22.20
N LEU A 341 -14.23 -3.74 23.36
CA LEU A 341 -13.34 -2.58 23.46
C LEU A 341 -11.93 -2.89 22.95
N ILE A 342 -11.38 -4.04 23.30
CA ILE A 342 -10.03 -4.44 22.93
C ILE A 342 -9.94 -4.69 21.42
N ILE A 343 -10.83 -5.50 20.84
CA ILE A 343 -10.84 -5.75 19.39
C ILE A 343 -11.32 -4.49 18.64
N GLY A 344 -12.31 -3.80 19.18
CA GLY A 344 -12.87 -2.58 18.61
C GLY A 344 -11.87 -1.45 18.47
N SER A 345 -10.86 -1.37 19.36
CA SER A 345 -9.79 -0.37 19.27
C SER A 345 -9.05 -0.42 17.93
N VAL A 346 -8.81 -1.61 17.38
CA VAL A 346 -8.15 -1.79 16.08
C VAL A 346 -9.03 -1.21 14.95
N PHE A 347 -10.33 -1.47 14.99
CA PHE A 347 -11.27 -0.93 13.99
C PHE A 347 -11.45 0.58 14.11
N VAL A 348 -11.51 1.11 15.34
CA VAL A 348 -11.60 2.55 15.60
C VAL A 348 -10.38 3.28 15.05
N GLY A 349 -9.17 2.75 15.27
CA GLY A 349 -7.92 3.29 14.71
C GLY A 349 -7.91 3.24 13.19
N ALA A 350 -8.25 2.10 12.60
CA ALA A 350 -8.32 1.90 11.15
C ALA A 350 -9.32 2.87 10.49
N PHE A 351 -10.53 3.00 11.05
CA PHE A 351 -11.56 3.92 10.54
C PHE A 351 -11.14 5.38 10.74
N GLY A 352 -10.50 5.71 11.85
CA GLY A 352 -9.89 7.01 12.07
C GLY A 352 -8.91 7.35 10.96
N MET A 353 -7.97 6.45 10.63
CA MET A 353 -7.00 6.63 9.55
C MET A 353 -7.66 6.79 8.17
N TRP A 354 -8.73 6.08 7.89
CA TRP A 354 -9.58 6.32 6.71
C TRP A 354 -10.13 7.75 6.65
N LYS A 355 -10.44 8.35 7.80
CA LYS A 355 -11.03 9.70 7.89
C LYS A 355 -10.00 10.83 7.86
N VAL A 356 -8.74 10.60 8.25
CA VAL A 356 -7.70 11.65 8.32
C VAL A 356 -7.58 12.42 7.00
N PRO A 357 -7.26 11.79 5.85
CA PRO A 357 -7.06 12.50 4.60
C PRO A 357 -8.36 12.70 3.80
N ALA A 358 -9.53 12.61 4.43
CA ALA A 358 -10.81 12.78 3.73
C ALA A 358 -10.97 14.21 3.22
N GLY A 359 -11.19 14.35 1.92
CA GLY A 359 -11.24 15.61 1.18
C GLY A 359 -9.95 15.95 0.45
N TYR A 360 -8.85 15.21 0.72
CA TYR A 360 -7.55 15.41 0.07
C TYR A 360 -7.15 14.21 -0.80
N PHE A 361 -7.43 13.00 -0.35
CA PHE A 361 -7.11 11.76 -1.07
C PHE A 361 -8.36 11.10 -1.63
N SER A 362 -8.20 10.42 -2.77
CA SER A 362 -9.25 9.57 -3.33
C SER A 362 -9.63 8.42 -2.38
N LEU A 363 -10.80 7.84 -2.62
CA LEU A 363 -11.27 6.70 -1.83
C LEU A 363 -10.28 5.51 -1.85
N ARG A 364 -9.57 5.29 -2.97
CA ARG A 364 -8.56 4.23 -3.10
C ARG A 364 -7.32 4.51 -2.26
N ALA A 365 -6.79 5.72 -2.34
CA ALA A 365 -5.62 6.12 -1.58
C ALA A 365 -5.89 6.06 -0.07
N ARG A 366 -7.08 6.46 0.37
CA ARG A 366 -7.53 6.34 1.76
C ARG A 366 -7.62 4.88 2.21
N ALA A 367 -8.14 3.99 1.35
CA ALA A 367 -8.22 2.56 1.65
C ALA A 367 -6.84 1.93 1.82
N ILE A 368 -5.85 2.33 0.99
CA ILE A 368 -4.47 1.86 1.11
C ILE A 368 -3.81 2.37 2.40
N GLY A 369 -3.99 3.65 2.75
CA GLY A 369 -3.50 4.19 4.01
C GLY A 369 -4.10 3.46 5.22
N MET A 370 -5.41 3.18 5.21
CA MET A 370 -6.08 2.39 6.24
C MET A 370 -5.54 0.96 6.31
N ALA A 371 -5.37 0.29 5.16
CA ALA A 371 -4.83 -1.07 5.11
C ALA A 371 -3.39 -1.11 5.64
N MET A 372 -2.56 -0.10 5.31
CA MET A 372 -1.21 0.03 5.84
C MET A 372 -1.21 0.21 7.35
N TYR A 373 -2.14 0.99 7.90
CA TYR A 373 -2.27 1.17 9.35
C TYR A 373 -2.55 -0.14 10.08
N VAL A 374 -3.44 -0.95 9.53
CA VAL A 374 -3.78 -2.29 10.06
C VAL A 374 -2.64 -3.30 9.83
N ALA A 375 -1.84 -3.15 8.78
CA ALA A 375 -0.71 -4.03 8.48
C ALA A 375 0.47 -3.88 9.45
N VAL A 376 0.55 -2.76 10.19
CA VAL A 376 1.58 -2.55 11.21
C VAL A 376 1.42 -3.57 12.34
N PRO A 377 2.49 -4.26 12.79
CA PRO A 377 2.40 -5.28 13.84
C PRO A 377 1.98 -4.76 15.23
N LEU A 378 2.09 -3.46 15.47
CA LEU A 378 1.90 -2.82 16.78
C LEU A 378 0.63 -3.25 17.55
N PRO A 379 -0.61 -3.14 16.98
CA PRO A 379 -1.81 -3.49 17.73
C PRO A 379 -1.84 -4.98 18.12
N TYR A 380 -1.26 -5.85 17.30
CA TYR A 380 -1.23 -7.28 17.55
C TYR A 380 -0.20 -7.66 18.62
N VAL A 381 0.93 -6.95 18.66
CA VAL A 381 1.91 -7.08 19.75
C VAL A 381 1.30 -6.58 21.07
N ALA A 382 0.57 -5.47 21.05
CA ALA A 382 -0.14 -4.96 22.22
C ALA A 382 -1.21 -5.96 22.70
N LEU A 383 -1.96 -6.59 21.77
CA LEU A 383 -2.90 -7.68 22.09
C LEU A 383 -2.19 -8.89 22.72
N SER A 384 -1.05 -9.30 22.18
CA SER A 384 -0.30 -10.45 22.67
C SER A 384 0.26 -10.25 24.08
N LYS A 385 0.67 -9.01 24.40
CA LYS A 385 1.28 -8.65 25.69
C LYS A 385 0.29 -8.06 26.71
N GLY A 386 -0.99 -7.88 26.32
CA GLY A 386 -2.02 -7.30 27.19
C GLY A 386 -1.84 -5.82 27.50
N ARG A 387 -1.31 -5.03 26.56
CA ARG A 387 -1.07 -3.59 26.73
C ARG A 387 -2.26 -2.77 26.23
N LEU A 388 -3.18 -2.47 27.13
CA LEU A 388 -4.39 -1.70 26.80
C LEU A 388 -4.08 -0.25 26.44
N SER A 389 -3.14 0.38 27.15
CA SER A 389 -2.72 1.75 26.91
C SER A 389 -2.19 1.96 25.48
N ASP A 390 -1.39 1.04 24.97
CA ASP A 390 -0.87 1.07 23.60
C ASP A 390 -2.01 0.97 22.57
N LEU A 391 -3.01 0.11 22.82
CA LEU A 391 -4.18 -0.07 21.94
C LEU A 391 -5.07 1.19 21.93
N LEU A 392 -5.28 1.82 23.08
CA LEU A 392 -6.08 3.03 23.16
C LEU A 392 -5.40 4.20 22.45
N VAL A 393 -4.09 4.36 22.60
CA VAL A 393 -3.32 5.37 21.87
C VAL A 393 -3.37 5.09 20.35
N TYR A 394 -3.16 3.84 19.93
CA TYR A 394 -3.31 3.43 18.54
C TYR A 394 -4.71 3.78 17.99
N ALA A 395 -5.76 3.53 18.74
CA ALA A 395 -7.13 3.85 18.34
C ALA A 395 -7.37 5.37 18.24
N ALA A 396 -6.77 6.15 19.14
CA ALA A 396 -7.05 7.57 19.31
C ALA A 396 -6.27 8.49 18.37
N LEU A 397 -5.00 8.16 18.07
CA LEU A 397 -4.10 9.05 17.30
C LEU A 397 -4.64 9.48 15.93
N PRO A 398 -5.25 8.61 15.11
CA PRO A 398 -5.82 9.06 13.85
C PRO A 398 -6.90 10.13 14.01
N TRP A 399 -7.67 10.08 15.08
CA TRP A 399 -8.70 11.08 15.36
C TRP A 399 -8.11 12.42 15.78
N VAL A 400 -6.99 12.42 16.54
CA VAL A 400 -6.23 13.64 16.82
C VAL A 400 -5.73 14.26 15.52
N LEU A 401 -5.10 13.47 14.63
CA LEU A 401 -4.67 13.95 13.32
C LEU A 401 -5.85 14.49 12.50
N ARG A 402 -7.00 13.85 12.58
CA ARG A 402 -8.21 14.35 11.92
C ARG A 402 -8.67 15.70 12.47
N LEU A 403 -8.55 15.93 13.78
CA LEU A 403 -8.84 17.23 14.40
C LEU A 403 -7.87 18.31 13.90
N PHE A 404 -6.56 18.00 13.76
CA PHE A 404 -5.58 18.92 13.20
C PHE A 404 -5.91 19.31 11.75
N VAL A 405 -6.22 18.33 10.91
CA VAL A 405 -6.63 18.59 9.51
C VAL A 405 -7.87 19.47 9.44
N ARG A 406 -8.86 19.24 10.33
CA ARG A 406 -10.06 20.07 10.39
C ARG A 406 -9.80 21.49 10.91
N ALA A 407 -8.87 21.64 11.83
CA ALA A 407 -8.45 22.97 12.33
C ALA A 407 -7.79 23.80 11.22
N GLU A 408 -6.93 23.17 10.43
CA GLU A 408 -6.24 23.81 9.31
C GLU A 408 -7.18 24.25 8.17
N SER A 409 -8.37 23.65 8.06
CA SER A 409 -9.36 24.02 7.04
C SER A 409 -10.03 25.39 7.25
N GLY A 410 -9.61 26.13 8.29
CA GLY A 410 -10.05 27.52 8.50
C GLY A 410 -11.47 27.67 9.01
N LEU A 411 -11.99 26.69 9.77
CA LEU A 411 -13.32 26.75 10.39
C LEU A 411 -13.47 27.99 11.28
N ARG A 412 -14.63 28.64 11.26
CA ARG A 412 -14.95 29.83 12.06
C ARG A 412 -16.32 29.67 12.73
N GLY A 413 -16.57 30.49 13.77
CA GLY A 413 -17.84 30.54 14.48
C GLY A 413 -18.26 29.20 15.10
N ALA A 414 -19.53 28.85 15.03
CA ALA A 414 -20.10 27.65 15.65
C ALA A 414 -19.39 26.35 15.25
N LYS A 415 -18.92 26.22 14.02
CA LYS A 415 -18.19 25.04 13.57
C LYS A 415 -16.84 24.88 14.25
N GLN A 416 -16.14 25.99 14.54
CA GLN A 416 -14.89 25.97 15.31
C GLN A 416 -15.15 25.57 16.77
N THR A 417 -16.18 26.15 17.40
CA THR A 417 -16.56 25.79 18.77
C THR A 417 -16.92 24.31 18.89
N GLN A 418 -17.70 23.79 17.94
CA GLN A 418 -18.04 22.36 17.88
C GLN A 418 -16.80 21.48 17.73
N LEU A 419 -15.83 21.89 16.91
CA LEU A 419 -14.56 21.16 16.75
C LEU A 419 -13.81 21.10 18.08
N LEU A 420 -13.66 22.23 18.76
CA LEU A 420 -12.96 22.31 20.05
C LEU A 420 -13.67 21.50 21.13
N ALA A 421 -15.01 21.60 21.23
CA ALA A 421 -15.79 20.80 22.17
C ALA A 421 -15.64 19.29 21.92
N THR A 422 -15.68 18.87 20.67
CA THR A 422 -15.42 17.47 20.28
C THR A 422 -14.01 17.03 20.68
N ALA A 423 -13.02 17.90 20.49
CA ALA A 423 -11.64 17.63 20.86
C ALA A 423 -11.49 17.45 22.39
N VAL A 424 -12.09 18.34 23.16
CA VAL A 424 -12.09 18.28 24.63
C VAL A 424 -12.69 16.97 25.16
N LEU A 425 -13.90 16.65 24.72
CA LEU A 425 -14.59 15.42 25.16
C LEU A 425 -13.81 14.17 24.77
N PHE A 426 -13.30 14.13 23.55
CA PHE A 426 -12.49 13.01 23.06
C PHE A 426 -11.23 12.82 23.91
N ALA A 427 -10.48 13.90 24.14
CA ALA A 427 -9.26 13.85 24.94
C ALA A 427 -9.53 13.44 26.39
N ALA A 428 -10.60 13.95 26.99
CA ALA A 428 -10.97 13.61 28.36
C ALA A 428 -11.24 12.12 28.54
N VAL A 429 -11.92 11.49 27.57
CA VAL A 429 -12.18 10.05 27.59
C VAL A 429 -10.89 9.24 27.47
N VAL A 430 -10.00 9.59 26.54
CA VAL A 430 -8.73 8.85 26.36
C VAL A 430 -7.80 9.07 27.55
N PHE A 431 -7.70 10.29 28.02
CA PHE A 431 -6.88 10.67 29.18
C PHE A 431 -7.30 9.93 30.45
N ALA A 432 -8.61 9.71 30.65
CA ALA A 432 -9.12 8.94 31.78
C ALA A 432 -8.54 7.53 31.91
N PHE A 433 -8.06 6.95 30.80
CA PHE A 433 -7.42 5.63 30.78
C PHE A 433 -5.90 5.71 30.60
N VAL A 434 -5.41 6.73 29.88
CA VAL A 434 -4.01 6.86 29.49
C VAL A 434 -3.55 8.29 29.74
N PRO A 435 -3.02 8.62 30.93
CA PRO A 435 -2.57 9.98 31.26
C PRO A 435 -1.45 10.48 30.33
N THR A 436 -0.54 9.61 29.90
CA THR A 436 0.56 9.92 28.97
C THR A 436 0.10 10.39 27.59
N PHE A 437 -1.21 10.22 27.28
CA PHE A 437 -1.79 10.66 26.01
C PHE A 437 -1.60 12.17 25.76
N LEU A 438 -1.58 13.00 26.79
CA LEU A 438 -1.36 14.44 26.61
C LEU A 438 0.04 14.77 26.09
N ALA A 439 1.06 14.11 26.62
CA ALA A 439 2.43 14.26 26.11
C ALA A 439 2.54 13.78 24.65
N ILE A 440 1.88 12.67 24.32
CA ILE A 440 1.82 12.12 22.96
C ILE A 440 1.15 13.12 22.00
N VAL A 441 0.05 13.73 22.39
CA VAL A 441 -0.66 14.73 21.56
C VAL A 441 0.23 15.94 21.27
N VAL A 442 0.94 16.43 22.28
CA VAL A 442 1.89 17.56 22.12
C VAL A 442 2.99 17.18 21.15
N TRP A 443 3.60 15.99 21.31
CA TRP A 443 4.66 15.52 20.44
C TRP A 443 4.20 15.35 19.00
N VAL A 444 3.03 14.73 18.78
CA VAL A 444 2.41 14.57 17.45
C VAL A 444 2.17 15.94 16.80
N ALA A 445 1.73 16.93 17.57
CA ALA A 445 1.51 18.28 17.04
C ALA A 445 2.83 18.94 16.60
N ILE A 446 3.89 18.79 17.39
CA ILE A 446 5.23 19.30 17.04
C ILE A 446 5.69 18.65 15.72
N ALA A 447 5.65 17.33 15.63
CA ALA A 447 6.04 16.61 14.42
C ALA A 447 5.17 16.98 13.20
N TRP A 448 3.86 17.14 13.40
CA TRP A 448 2.91 17.56 12.35
C TRP A 448 3.20 18.97 11.83
N ILE A 449 3.48 19.92 12.72
CA ILE A 449 3.80 21.30 12.39
C ILE A 449 5.15 21.38 11.67
N ILE A 450 6.17 20.68 12.15
CA ILE A 450 7.50 20.64 11.50
C ILE A 450 7.37 20.07 10.08
N GLY A 451 6.68 18.94 9.91
CA GLY A 451 6.43 18.37 8.59
C GLY A 451 5.66 19.31 7.64
N GLY A 452 4.74 20.11 8.21
CA GLY A 452 4.05 21.17 7.48
C GLY A 452 4.99 22.28 7.03
N PHE A 453 5.88 22.78 7.90
CA PHE A 453 6.84 23.84 7.55
C PHE A 453 7.84 23.40 6.48
N ILE A 454 8.28 22.15 6.49
CA ILE A 454 9.13 21.60 5.42
C ILE A 454 8.43 21.72 4.05
N ALA A 455 7.11 21.57 4.01
CA ALA A 455 6.29 21.77 2.81
C ALA A 455 5.76 23.20 2.62
N GLN A 456 6.37 24.19 3.30
CA GLN A 456 6.00 25.60 3.22
C GLN A 456 4.56 25.92 3.71
N ALA A 457 4.06 25.18 4.70
CA ALA A 457 2.77 25.46 5.30
C ALA A 457 2.76 26.84 6.01
N ASN A 458 1.60 27.48 6.04
CA ASN A 458 1.45 28.82 6.61
C ASN A 458 1.45 28.74 8.17
N VAL A 459 2.05 29.73 8.82
CA VAL A 459 2.03 29.90 10.29
C VAL A 459 0.61 29.87 10.86
N ARG A 460 -0.39 30.38 10.13
CA ARG A 460 -1.80 30.31 10.54
C ARG A 460 -2.30 28.87 10.78
N GLN A 461 -1.79 27.91 10.00
CA GLN A 461 -2.13 26.48 10.15
C GLN A 461 -1.50 25.93 11.45
N ALA A 462 -0.25 26.26 11.73
CA ALA A 462 0.42 25.88 12.97
C ALA A 462 -0.32 26.44 14.20
N VAL A 463 -0.74 27.70 14.18
CA VAL A 463 -1.54 28.32 15.24
C VAL A 463 -2.89 27.63 15.42
N ALA A 464 -3.54 27.22 14.32
CA ALA A 464 -4.80 26.49 14.38
C ALA A 464 -4.63 25.12 15.06
N VAL A 465 -3.57 24.38 14.75
CA VAL A 465 -3.21 23.13 15.42
C VAL A 465 -2.92 23.40 16.92
N GLY A 466 -2.13 24.43 17.24
CA GLY A 466 -1.82 24.80 18.62
C GLY A 466 -3.07 25.08 19.48
N ARG A 467 -4.08 25.75 18.93
CA ARG A 467 -5.35 25.97 19.63
C ARG A 467 -6.09 24.66 19.96
N VAL A 468 -6.07 23.71 19.03
CA VAL A 468 -6.66 22.39 19.27
C VAL A 468 -5.88 21.63 20.33
N VAL A 469 -4.56 21.69 20.32
CA VAL A 469 -3.71 21.05 21.36
C VAL A 469 -4.00 21.64 22.73
N VAL A 470 -4.06 22.97 22.84
CA VAL A 470 -4.41 23.63 24.11
C VAL A 470 -5.79 23.19 24.58
N ALA A 471 -6.79 23.14 23.69
CA ALA A 471 -8.13 22.67 24.03
C ALA A 471 -8.13 21.20 24.49
N LEU A 472 -7.40 20.32 23.79
CA LEU A 472 -7.25 18.91 24.15
C LEU A 472 -6.62 18.76 25.56
N VAL A 473 -5.52 19.45 25.83
CA VAL A 473 -4.79 19.36 27.09
C VAL A 473 -5.60 19.95 28.24
N VAL A 474 -6.00 21.22 28.12
CA VAL A 474 -6.73 21.92 29.19
C VAL A 474 -8.08 21.27 29.44
N GLY A 475 -8.80 20.93 28.37
CA GLY A 475 -10.10 20.29 28.50
C GLY A 475 -10.04 18.91 29.14
N ALA A 476 -9.05 18.10 28.81
CA ALA A 476 -8.84 16.80 29.44
C ALA A 476 -8.53 16.91 30.92
N LEU A 477 -7.67 17.87 31.31
CA LEU A 477 -7.34 18.13 32.71
C LEU A 477 -8.56 18.63 33.50
N VAL A 478 -9.31 19.58 32.96
CA VAL A 478 -10.50 20.15 33.64
C VAL A 478 -11.61 19.11 33.83
N LEU A 479 -11.91 18.31 32.79
CA LEU A 479 -12.98 17.30 32.90
C LEU A 479 -12.60 16.11 33.79
N ASN A 480 -11.32 15.90 34.05
CA ASN A 480 -10.81 14.88 34.97
C ASN A 480 -10.29 15.53 36.28
N ALA A 481 -10.64 16.77 36.59
CA ALA A 481 -10.09 17.54 37.71
C ALA A 481 -10.17 16.82 39.08
N PRO A 482 -11.22 16.10 39.46
CA PRO A 482 -11.24 15.38 40.72
C PRO A 482 -10.13 14.36 40.88
N TRP A 483 -9.80 13.67 39.77
CA TRP A 483 -8.72 12.69 39.75
C TRP A 483 -7.34 13.34 39.56
N VAL A 484 -7.23 14.29 38.62
CA VAL A 484 -5.98 15.01 38.29
C VAL A 484 -5.41 15.78 39.50
N SER A 485 -6.24 16.27 40.42
CA SER A 485 -5.77 16.96 41.64
C SER A 485 -4.83 16.09 42.48
N GLN A 486 -4.95 14.80 42.38
CA GLN A 486 -4.11 13.82 43.10
C GLN A 486 -2.73 13.66 42.47
N PHE A 487 -2.53 14.14 41.24
CA PHE A 487 -1.21 14.20 40.58
C PHE A 487 -0.37 15.39 41.03
N ALA A 488 -0.94 16.32 41.82
CA ALA A 488 -0.23 17.49 42.35
C ALA A 488 0.76 17.09 43.48
N ASN A 489 1.72 16.24 43.15
CA ASN A 489 2.78 15.75 44.01
C ASN A 489 4.17 16.00 43.37
N SER A 490 5.25 15.63 44.06
CA SER A 490 6.59 15.78 43.56
C SER A 490 6.91 15.02 42.27
N GLN A 491 6.09 13.99 41.93
CA GLN A 491 6.25 13.11 40.76
C GLN A 491 5.19 13.41 39.70
N TRP A 492 4.61 14.61 39.70
CA TRP A 492 3.51 14.95 38.76
C TRP A 492 3.88 14.74 37.27
N LEU A 493 5.15 15.00 36.92
CA LEU A 493 5.65 14.78 35.56
C LEU A 493 5.58 13.31 35.13
N ASP A 494 5.89 12.38 36.05
CA ASP A 494 5.93 10.95 35.73
C ASP A 494 4.52 10.44 35.37
N HIS A 495 3.46 11.00 35.97
CA HIS A 495 2.08 10.65 35.64
C HIS A 495 1.67 11.07 34.22
N PHE A 496 2.18 12.22 33.72
CA PHE A 496 1.81 12.76 32.41
C PHE A 496 2.75 12.33 31.29
N VAL A 497 4.01 12.08 31.60
CA VAL A 497 5.04 11.77 30.60
C VAL A 497 5.36 10.29 30.58
N GLY A 498 5.26 9.61 31.71
CA GLY A 498 5.54 8.18 31.84
C GLY A 498 6.52 7.87 32.96
N ASP A 499 6.57 6.61 33.37
CA ASP A 499 7.43 6.14 34.46
C ASP A 499 8.88 5.95 33.98
N GLN A 500 9.86 6.48 34.72
CA GLN A 500 11.29 6.26 34.45
C GLN A 500 11.69 4.79 34.56
N ALA A 501 11.07 4.03 35.46
CA ALA A 501 11.44 2.64 35.71
C ALA A 501 10.87 1.65 34.68
N ALA A 502 9.69 1.93 34.11
CA ALA A 502 9.02 1.05 33.16
C ALA A 502 9.51 1.23 31.70
N SER A 503 10.19 2.33 31.38
CA SER A 503 10.55 2.70 30.03
C SER A 503 11.84 2.07 29.52
N ILE A 504 12.70 1.56 30.39
CA ILE A 504 14.07 1.18 30.01
C ILE A 504 14.24 -0.34 29.86
N GLN A 505 13.43 -0.97 29.05
CA GLN A 505 13.96 -2.04 28.23
C GLN A 505 14.66 -1.34 27.06
N ARG A 506 16.01 -1.42 27.01
CA ARG A 506 16.81 -0.84 25.92
C ARG A 506 16.24 -1.22 24.57
N VAL A 507 15.60 -0.26 23.92
CA VAL A 507 14.90 -0.48 22.65
C VAL A 507 15.85 -0.12 21.52
N GLY A 508 16.70 -1.03 21.12
CA GLY A 508 17.59 -0.82 19.98
C GLY A 508 16.81 -0.45 18.70
N LEU A 509 17.47 0.23 17.76
CA LEU A 509 16.92 0.56 16.42
C LEU A 509 16.23 -0.65 15.74
N THR A 510 16.72 -1.85 16.02
CA THR A 510 16.14 -3.10 15.51
C THR A 510 14.76 -3.40 16.10
N GLN A 511 14.50 -3.01 17.35
CA GLN A 511 13.19 -3.21 18.00
C GLN A 511 12.18 -2.17 17.50
N LEU A 512 12.62 -0.93 17.26
CA LEU A 512 11.81 0.10 16.62
C LEU A 512 11.31 -0.39 15.26
N ALA A 513 12.23 -0.89 14.44
CA ALA A 513 11.92 -1.40 13.11
C ALA A 513 10.93 -2.59 13.14
N ARG A 514 10.94 -3.38 14.21
CA ARG A 514 10.10 -4.58 14.41
C ARG A 514 8.81 -4.31 15.20
N PHE A 515 8.58 -3.08 15.64
CA PHE A 515 7.45 -2.74 16.53
C PHE A 515 7.39 -3.62 17.80
N ASP A 516 8.54 -3.87 18.43
CA ASP A 516 8.69 -4.75 19.59
C ASP A 516 8.23 -6.21 19.35
N GLY A 517 8.13 -6.58 18.08
CA GLY A 517 7.75 -7.94 17.64
C GLY A 517 8.88 -8.97 17.86
N GLY A 518 9.51 -9.00 19.04
CA GLY A 518 10.57 -9.95 19.39
C GLY A 518 10.20 -11.43 19.28
N LEU A 519 8.92 -11.72 19.04
CA LEU A 519 8.38 -13.07 18.82
C LEU A 519 8.67 -13.63 17.42
N LEU A 520 9.10 -12.81 16.46
CA LEU A 520 9.33 -13.25 15.09
C LEU A 520 10.82 -13.20 14.72
N ARG A 521 11.40 -14.34 14.39
CA ARG A 521 12.77 -14.47 13.86
C ARG A 521 13.06 -13.55 12.66
N PHE A 522 12.04 -13.12 11.92
CA PHE A 522 12.13 -12.32 10.70
C PHE A 522 11.59 -10.89 10.85
N GLY A 523 11.65 -10.31 12.04
CA GLY A 523 11.13 -8.96 12.29
C GLY A 523 11.71 -7.85 11.38
N PHE A 524 12.88 -8.03 10.77
CA PHE A 524 13.46 -7.10 9.78
C PHE A 524 12.60 -6.91 8.53
N ILE A 525 11.76 -7.89 8.21
CA ILE A 525 10.82 -7.81 7.09
C ILE A 525 9.88 -6.62 7.26
N ALA A 526 9.52 -6.25 8.50
CA ALA A 526 8.69 -5.08 8.80
C ALA A 526 9.31 -3.75 8.34
N LEU A 527 10.63 -3.68 8.10
CA LEU A 527 11.26 -2.51 7.48
C LEU A 527 10.67 -2.16 6.12
N GLY A 528 10.09 -3.13 5.41
CA GLY A 528 9.37 -2.90 4.17
C GLY A 528 8.22 -1.89 4.29
N LEU A 529 7.62 -1.74 5.48
CA LEU A 529 6.54 -0.78 5.76
C LEU A 529 7.02 0.68 5.76
N TYR A 530 8.33 0.93 5.94
CA TYR A 530 8.90 2.28 5.96
C TYR A 530 9.18 2.82 4.55
N ILE A 531 9.42 1.94 3.58
CA ILE A 531 9.81 2.32 2.22
C ILE A 531 8.80 3.27 1.55
N PRO A 532 7.48 3.07 1.65
CA PRO A 532 6.50 4.00 1.07
C PRO A 532 6.62 5.44 1.57
N VAL A 533 7.03 5.65 2.82
CA VAL A 533 7.21 7.00 3.39
C VAL A 533 8.32 7.73 2.67
N PHE A 534 9.50 7.11 2.56
CA PHE A 534 10.65 7.72 1.88
C PHE A 534 10.39 7.92 0.39
N VAL A 535 9.79 6.93 -0.27
CA VAL A 535 9.41 7.03 -1.68
C VAL A 535 8.38 8.13 -1.90
N SER A 536 7.41 8.29 -1.00
CA SER A 536 6.39 9.32 -1.13
C SER A 536 7.01 10.73 -1.15
N VAL A 537 8.01 11.02 -0.32
CA VAL A 537 8.68 12.34 -0.28
C VAL A 537 9.42 12.64 -1.58
N VAL A 538 10.01 11.62 -2.21
CA VAL A 538 10.79 11.79 -3.46
C VAL A 538 9.89 11.96 -4.66
N VAL A 539 8.75 11.29 -4.67
CA VAL A 539 7.90 11.14 -5.86
C VAL A 539 6.73 12.13 -5.87
N THR A 540 6.16 12.45 -4.69
CA THR A 540 4.97 13.33 -4.61
C THR A 540 5.30 14.78 -4.88
N ARG A 541 4.30 15.53 -5.36
CA ARG A 541 4.40 16.96 -5.70
C ARG A 541 3.14 17.69 -5.27
N SER A 542 3.22 19.02 -5.23
CA SER A 542 2.07 19.87 -4.94
C SER A 542 1.34 19.49 -3.63
N ASN A 543 0.02 19.34 -3.68
CA ASN A 543 -0.82 19.08 -2.51
C ASN A 543 -0.52 17.74 -1.81
N THR A 544 0.01 16.75 -2.49
CA THR A 544 0.37 15.46 -1.90
C THR A 544 1.70 15.52 -1.14
N PHE A 545 2.58 16.43 -1.49
CA PHE A 545 3.90 16.61 -0.87
C PHE A 545 3.80 16.98 0.62
N ILE A 546 2.83 17.83 1.02
CA ILE A 546 2.64 18.18 2.44
C ILE A 546 2.28 16.95 3.30
N TRP A 547 1.57 15.99 2.73
CA TRP A 547 1.23 14.73 3.42
C TRP A 547 2.45 13.82 3.54
N ALA A 548 3.29 13.77 2.52
CA ALA A 548 4.54 13.01 2.54
C ALA A 548 5.55 13.57 3.57
N THR A 549 5.71 14.90 3.64
CA THR A 549 6.60 15.53 4.63
C THR A 549 6.10 15.37 6.06
N ARG A 550 4.80 15.49 6.31
CA ARG A 550 4.18 15.21 7.61
C ARG A 550 4.33 13.74 8.02
N SER A 551 4.14 12.83 7.06
CA SER A 551 4.39 11.41 7.28
C SER A 551 5.84 11.15 7.69
N LEU A 552 6.79 11.68 6.93
CA LEU A 552 8.22 11.55 7.22
C LEU A 552 8.57 12.15 8.59
N SER A 553 8.06 13.34 8.89
CA SER A 553 8.29 14.03 10.17
C SER A 553 7.79 13.20 11.36
N LEU A 554 6.58 12.63 11.29
CA LEU A 554 6.06 11.74 12.33
C LEU A 554 6.94 10.51 12.54
N VAL A 555 7.45 9.91 11.46
CA VAL A 555 8.30 8.72 11.55
C VAL A 555 9.69 9.05 12.07
N VAL A 556 10.36 10.05 11.48
CA VAL A 556 11.77 10.36 11.76
C VAL A 556 11.92 10.99 13.13
N LEU A 557 11.12 12.02 13.46
CA LEU A 557 11.26 12.72 14.75
C LEU A 557 10.90 11.79 15.91
N THR A 558 9.88 10.96 15.76
CA THR A 558 9.54 9.99 16.81
C THR A 558 10.58 8.89 16.91
N GLY A 559 11.11 8.41 15.77
CA GLY A 559 12.23 7.47 15.77
C GLY A 559 13.47 8.03 16.44
N MET A 560 13.83 9.29 16.16
CA MET A 560 14.92 9.98 16.82
C MET A 560 14.69 10.13 18.33
N LEU A 561 13.47 10.48 18.75
CA LEU A 561 13.12 10.55 20.17
C LEU A 561 13.32 9.21 20.86
N ILE A 562 12.81 8.13 20.29
CA ILE A 562 12.96 6.78 20.85
C ILE A 562 14.45 6.40 20.98
N VAL A 563 15.25 6.68 19.94
CA VAL A 563 16.70 6.42 19.98
C VAL A 563 17.41 7.29 21.02
N ALA A 564 17.04 8.55 21.15
CA ALA A 564 17.64 9.47 22.13
C ALA A 564 17.33 9.03 23.58
N ILE A 565 16.14 8.50 23.83
CA ILE A 565 15.76 7.92 25.13
C ILE A 565 16.56 6.64 25.39
N ASP A 566 16.64 5.74 24.40
CA ASP A 566 17.38 4.47 24.51
C ASP A 566 18.88 4.66 24.74
N ALA A 567 19.47 5.65 24.08
CA ALA A 567 20.87 6.00 24.23
C ALA A 567 21.19 6.81 25.51
N ASN A 568 20.20 7.05 26.40
CA ASN A 568 20.30 7.90 27.58
C ASN A 568 20.83 9.33 27.29
N VAL A 569 20.71 9.81 26.05
CA VAL A 569 21.03 11.19 25.68
C VAL A 569 20.04 12.15 26.34
N VAL A 570 18.80 11.69 26.48
CA VAL A 570 17.69 12.41 27.11
C VAL A 570 17.18 11.55 28.27
N ASN A 571 17.61 11.91 29.50
CA ASN A 571 17.15 11.21 30.69
C ASN A 571 15.82 11.81 31.19
N ILE A 572 14.77 11.61 30.42
CA ILE A 572 13.41 12.09 30.71
C ILE A 572 12.50 10.86 30.79
N ALA A 573 11.55 10.90 31.74
CA ALA A 573 10.40 10.02 31.71
C ALA A 573 9.70 10.13 30.34
N ALA A 574 9.30 9.00 29.76
CA ALA A 574 8.73 8.98 28.43
C ALA A 574 7.54 7.99 28.34
N PRO A 575 6.58 8.24 27.43
CA PRO A 575 5.54 7.27 27.12
C PRO A 575 6.12 5.91 26.70
N SER A 576 5.36 4.85 26.89
CA SER A 576 5.81 3.52 26.53
C SER A 576 6.23 3.43 25.05
N PHE A 577 7.15 2.51 24.75
CA PHE A 577 7.59 2.26 23.38
C PHE A 577 6.41 2.00 22.43
N GLY A 578 5.39 1.23 22.87
CA GLY A 578 4.21 0.95 22.08
C GLY A 578 3.40 2.21 21.76
N GLN A 579 3.26 3.10 22.73
CA GLN A 579 2.56 4.38 22.55
C GLN A 579 3.28 5.29 21.55
N LEU A 580 4.61 5.42 21.65
CA LEU A 580 5.41 6.18 20.68
C LEU A 580 5.38 5.54 19.29
N SER A 581 5.44 4.21 19.21
CA SER A 581 5.36 3.48 17.94
C SER A 581 4.00 3.66 17.24
N ALA A 582 2.93 3.99 17.95
CA ALA A 582 1.64 4.32 17.35
C ALA A 582 1.70 5.60 16.49
N ILE A 583 2.56 6.55 16.86
CA ILE A 583 2.82 7.76 16.05
C ILE A 583 3.51 7.37 14.75
N VAL A 584 4.51 6.48 14.83
CA VAL A 584 5.21 5.95 13.65
C VAL A 584 4.20 5.24 12.73
N ALA A 585 3.31 4.40 13.29
CA ALA A 585 2.27 3.71 12.50
C ALA A 585 1.36 4.70 11.74
N CYS A 586 0.96 5.82 12.36
CA CYS A 586 0.23 6.89 11.67
C CYS A 586 1.03 7.48 10.51
N GLY A 587 2.32 7.74 10.72
CA GLY A 587 3.22 8.23 9.69
C GLY A 587 3.31 7.25 8.51
N LEU A 588 3.54 5.95 8.76
CA LEU A 588 3.62 4.92 7.72
C LEU A 588 2.34 4.85 6.88
N ALA A 589 1.19 4.91 7.54
CA ALA A 589 -0.11 4.88 6.87
C ALA A 589 -0.36 6.12 5.98
N LEU A 590 0.01 7.31 6.48
CA LEU A 590 -0.10 8.56 5.71
C LEU A 590 0.84 8.56 4.51
N GLY A 591 2.08 8.09 4.66
CA GLY A 591 3.04 7.99 3.57
C GLY A 591 2.58 7.03 2.47
N ALA A 592 2.06 5.86 2.85
CA ALA A 592 1.47 4.92 1.91
C ALA A 592 0.23 5.50 1.20
N GLY A 593 -0.62 6.24 1.94
CA GLY A 593 -1.76 6.96 1.38
C GLY A 593 -1.35 8.07 0.41
N ALA A 594 -0.31 8.86 0.75
CA ALA A 594 0.23 9.91 -0.11
C ALA A 594 0.83 9.33 -1.40
N LEU A 595 1.59 8.24 -1.30
CA LEU A 595 2.12 7.52 -2.45
C LEU A 595 1.01 6.96 -3.33
N ALA A 596 -0.03 6.39 -2.72
CA ALA A 596 -1.19 5.88 -3.43
C ALA A 596 -1.99 7.00 -4.11
N SER A 597 -2.14 8.17 -3.47
CA SER A 597 -2.78 9.34 -4.06
C SER A 597 -2.00 9.83 -5.29
N PHE A 598 -0.68 9.90 -5.21
CA PHE A 598 0.16 10.20 -6.36
C PHE A 598 -0.06 9.23 -7.53
N VAL A 599 -0.13 7.92 -7.24
CA VAL A 599 -0.33 6.89 -8.27
C VAL A 599 -1.73 6.92 -8.89
N PHE A 600 -2.75 7.27 -8.09
CA PHE A 600 -4.15 7.15 -8.51
C PHE A 600 -4.81 8.47 -8.90
N ASP A 601 -4.36 9.60 -8.38
CA ASP A 601 -5.07 10.88 -8.45
C ASP A 601 -4.29 11.96 -9.20
N ASP A 602 -2.94 11.93 -9.17
CA ASP A 602 -2.14 12.90 -9.90
C ASP A 602 -2.11 12.53 -11.40
N GLU A 603 -2.31 13.53 -12.25
CA GLU A 603 -2.11 13.41 -13.68
C GLU A 603 -0.62 13.13 -13.95
N LEU A 604 -0.32 11.87 -14.20
CA LEU A 604 1.02 11.41 -14.49
C LEU A 604 1.46 11.94 -15.85
N THR A 605 2.03 13.13 -15.86
CA THR A 605 2.72 13.65 -17.04
C THR A 605 3.84 12.68 -17.43
N MET A 606 3.91 12.36 -18.72
CA MET A 606 4.78 11.35 -19.34
C MET A 606 6.28 11.52 -19.06
N ALA A 607 6.71 12.64 -18.49
CA ALA A 607 8.11 13.06 -18.44
C ALA A 607 9.03 12.26 -17.51
N TYR A 608 8.51 11.48 -16.53
CA TYR A 608 9.37 10.83 -15.53
C TYR A 608 9.10 9.33 -15.42
N ARG A 609 9.84 8.55 -16.20
CA ARG A 609 9.74 7.06 -16.20
C ARG A 609 10.46 6.37 -15.03
N TRP A 610 11.40 7.03 -14.36
CA TRP A 610 12.27 6.44 -13.33
C TRP A 610 11.55 6.10 -12.02
N TRP A 611 10.48 6.78 -11.67
CA TRP A 611 9.74 6.55 -10.43
C TRP A 611 8.93 5.23 -10.43
N LYS A 612 8.59 4.68 -11.61
CA LYS A 612 7.76 3.47 -11.73
C LYS A 612 8.36 2.25 -11.04
N PRO A 613 9.63 1.86 -11.27
CA PRO A 613 10.24 0.74 -10.55
C PRO A 613 10.32 1.02 -9.06
N VAL A 614 10.59 2.26 -8.67
CA VAL A 614 10.69 2.66 -7.25
C VAL A 614 9.36 2.47 -6.52
N VAL A 615 8.24 2.92 -7.12
CA VAL A 615 6.90 2.71 -6.55
C VAL A 615 6.55 1.23 -6.53
N THR A 616 6.88 0.48 -7.56
CA THR A 616 6.64 -0.97 -7.58
C THR A 616 7.40 -1.68 -6.46
N CYS A 617 8.67 -1.34 -6.25
CA CYS A 617 9.45 -1.84 -5.12
C CYS A 617 8.84 -1.46 -3.77
N ALA A 618 8.34 -0.23 -3.62
CA ALA A 618 7.68 0.21 -2.39
C ALA A 618 6.40 -0.57 -2.09
N VAL A 619 5.61 -0.87 -3.11
CA VAL A 619 4.40 -1.70 -2.98
C VAL A 619 4.76 -3.13 -2.58
N ILE A 620 5.74 -3.75 -3.25
CA ILE A 620 6.21 -5.11 -2.90
C ILE A 620 6.73 -5.14 -1.46
N ALA A 621 7.57 -4.17 -1.11
CA ALA A 621 8.13 -4.06 0.23
C ALA A 621 7.05 -3.92 1.31
N SER A 622 5.96 -3.19 1.03
CA SER A 622 4.82 -3.06 1.94
C SER A 622 4.11 -4.39 2.16
N PHE A 623 3.90 -5.17 1.09
CA PHE A 623 3.30 -6.51 1.22
C PHE A 623 4.19 -7.46 2.01
N VAL A 624 5.49 -7.46 1.73
CA VAL A 624 6.47 -8.26 2.48
C VAL A 624 6.52 -7.79 3.93
N GLY A 625 6.50 -6.49 4.17
CA GLY A 625 6.49 -5.88 5.50
C GLY A 625 5.25 -6.21 6.34
N ALA A 626 4.12 -6.56 5.73
CA ALA A 626 2.90 -6.97 6.41
C ALA A 626 2.91 -8.44 6.88
N LEU A 627 3.83 -9.28 6.37
CA LEU A 627 3.90 -10.71 6.72
C LEU A 627 4.00 -10.98 8.22
N PRO A 628 4.73 -10.20 9.03
CA PRO A 628 4.74 -10.38 10.48
C PRO A 628 3.34 -10.29 11.12
N ALA A 629 2.53 -9.31 10.74
CA ALA A 629 1.17 -9.19 11.23
C ALA A 629 0.27 -10.37 10.79
N VAL A 630 0.45 -10.83 9.55
CA VAL A 630 -0.27 -12.00 9.02
C VAL A 630 0.11 -13.26 9.79
N SER A 631 1.40 -13.48 10.08
CA SER A 631 1.86 -14.64 10.82
C SER A 631 1.29 -14.71 12.26
N MET A 632 1.13 -13.54 12.91
CA MET A 632 0.49 -13.46 14.24
C MET A 632 -1.00 -13.80 14.20
N ALA A 633 -1.70 -13.52 13.09
CA ALA A 633 -3.12 -13.82 12.95
C ALA A 633 -3.44 -15.31 12.82
N VAL A 634 -2.50 -16.12 12.32
CA VAL A 634 -2.70 -17.56 12.04
C VAL A 634 -3.13 -18.32 13.30
N GLY A 635 -2.53 -18.01 14.46
CA GLY A 635 -2.84 -18.65 15.74
C GLY A 635 -4.24 -18.35 16.29
N GLY A 636 -4.90 -17.28 15.81
CA GLY A 636 -6.24 -16.86 16.27
C GLY A 636 -6.30 -16.20 17.66
N SER A 637 -5.15 -16.03 18.30
CA SER A 637 -4.98 -15.39 19.61
C SER A 637 -3.84 -14.37 19.60
N TRP A 638 -3.39 -13.97 18.41
CA TRP A 638 -2.26 -13.04 18.22
C TRP A 638 -0.99 -13.47 18.98
N ASN A 639 -0.75 -14.78 19.09
CA ASN A 639 0.34 -15.36 19.87
C ASN A 639 0.33 -15.02 21.38
N GLN A 640 -0.85 -14.72 21.93
CA GLN A 640 -1.00 -14.54 23.37
C GLN A 640 -0.63 -15.82 24.11
N SER A 641 0.20 -15.73 25.15
CA SER A 641 0.55 -16.90 25.96
C SER A 641 -0.69 -17.43 26.68
N LYS A 642 -0.91 -18.75 26.63
CA LYS A 642 -2.03 -19.41 27.34
C LYS A 642 -1.78 -19.56 28.82
N THR A 643 -0.56 -19.34 29.30
CA THR A 643 -0.20 -19.39 30.70
C THR A 643 -0.79 -18.20 31.44
N ALA A 644 -2.00 -18.36 31.96
CA ALA A 644 -2.44 -17.53 33.06
C ALA A 644 -1.41 -17.68 34.19
N ILE A 645 -0.81 -16.59 34.60
CA ILE A 645 -0.17 -16.55 35.91
C ILE A 645 -1.31 -16.80 36.92
N ALA A 646 -1.28 -17.97 37.54
CA ALA A 646 -2.18 -18.35 38.60
C ALA A 646 -2.05 -17.42 39.81
#